data_ea32a42d91a818cdec8bad584ea334fc
#
_entry.id   ea32a42d91a818cdec8bad584ea334fc
#
_cell.length_a   1.000
_cell.length_b   1.000
_cell.length_c   1.000
_cell.angle_alpha   90.00
_cell.angle_beta   90.00
_cell.angle_gamma   90.00
#
_symmetry.space_group_name_H-M   'P 1'
#
loop_
_entity.id
_entity.type
_entity.pdbx_description
1 polymer ?
#
loop_
_entity_poly.entity_id
_entity_poly.type
_entity_poly.pdbx_seq_one_letter_code
_entity_poly.pdbx_strand_id
1 'polypeptide(L)'
;MKKLSIVLLTTLSTISLIMASNASNFTLTGDSGNGITMEFQNSYEISQENLGHKIEAENSGKSGLAGVPDLPLFTTFFKMEPGIAYEVSYEVLQSSVIPGIELLESKGLLEDNDEGLEVISQVYNSHLVYPIQNIQLSEPMVMRDMELAMIEFIPFRYNPNTDELTVYEYVEISISENGVRDTGVVRDLPPSQVFESLYESMVINYSREDRVEEYQQPSILYICGGNSLSHPLFQQLLEWRRQSGYIVYTADIDETGSSNSQIKNYITDAYESLDPAPEYVALVGDTDQSYAIPTFYENWSGYNGEGDMPYSQLDGNDLLPEVLVGRLSVDNSTQLSVVVAKTLGYEKATYIDETGSDWYVSAALVGDPSSSGLSTINTNQYIENMLDSWGFEDIMTNYGGSNYNNWMNNALGAGIGYFNYRGYIGVSGFNGGDGANNGWMTPFVTFLTCSTGSFGSSWGESIIENMFRSGTVSNPGGGVACIGTATSGTHTAFNNIVEMGIYEGIFPKELETGGAALGMGKLALLLAYPTDPSNKTSIFSHWNNLMGDPALQLWTLRPAEFIVVHSEYLASGSNVVEVIVGDEDGIPVENARVVFLDDNDESIYRFTDEEGRVLIPIETDYDGDMSVVVRKRNFIPYEGEIEFNNSGAVLNAMVNELSITDQNGNSDNVINPGEIITFSFPVANNGNGDLVDLVVSLNADNDLVSILSGSDTVESLLIGENTDVEFEFALSTSAVYMEELNLTVDFSDSDGNTWFSAIPAMVSGSRLSIESFGSTSGGLIQPGEDVDFEIYLKNEGDLPSGNITVILSEFGPWDYLDIDDVISNFDPINSGETGLSLDGFHLITSDDVVHGTMLQIQV
;
A
#
# COMPACT_ATOMS: atom_id res chain seq x y z
N MET A 1 -50.39 1.45 11.66
CA MET A 1 -49.59 1.38 10.42
C MET A 1 -48.41 2.32 10.60
N LYS A 2 -47.43 1.88 11.26
CA LYS A 2 -46.05 2.44 11.43
C LYS A 2 -45.32 1.47 12.31
N LYS A 3 -44.66 0.49 11.71
CA LYS A 3 -43.61 -0.36 12.26
C LYS A 3 -43.28 -1.39 11.19
N LEU A 4 -42.35 -1.03 10.32
CA LEU A 4 -41.54 -1.98 9.55
C LEU A 4 -40.57 -1.16 8.70
N SER A 5 -39.46 -0.81 9.25
CA SER A 5 -38.29 -0.35 8.50
C SER A 5 -37.16 -0.01 9.47
N ILE A 6 -36.66 -0.95 10.20
CA ILE A 6 -35.37 -0.90 10.87
C ILE A 6 -34.99 -2.36 11.12
N VAL A 7 -34.57 -3.07 10.14
CA VAL A 7 -33.76 -4.29 10.19
C VAL A 7 -33.31 -4.58 8.75
N LEU A 8 -32.45 -3.77 8.19
CA LEU A 8 -31.74 -4.12 6.93
C LEU A 8 -30.49 -3.26 6.70
N LEU A 9 -29.88 -2.74 7.75
CA LEU A 9 -28.63 -1.97 7.58
C LEU A 9 -27.43 -2.52 8.39
N THR A 10 -27.55 -3.68 9.02
CA THR A 10 -26.42 -4.27 9.78
C THR A 10 -25.86 -5.56 9.18
N THR A 11 -26.13 -5.84 7.90
CA THR A 11 -25.61 -7.04 7.22
C THR A 11 -24.76 -6.73 5.97
N LEU A 12 -24.45 -5.49 5.68
CA LEU A 12 -23.55 -5.15 4.56
C LEU A 12 -22.11 -4.79 5.00
N SER A 13 -21.86 -4.43 6.24
CA SER A 13 -20.51 -4.13 6.73
C SER A 13 -19.68 -5.36 7.12
N THR A 14 -20.29 -6.52 7.25
CA THR A 14 -19.57 -7.78 7.58
C THR A 14 -19.25 -8.67 6.36
N ILE A 15 -19.61 -8.25 5.14
CA ILE A 15 -19.30 -9.02 3.92
C ILE A 15 -18.03 -8.50 3.23
N SER A 16 -17.59 -7.28 3.51
CA SER A 16 -16.36 -6.71 2.92
C SER A 16 -15.07 -7.24 3.57
N LEU A 17 -15.12 -7.80 4.76
CA LEU A 17 -13.93 -8.32 5.48
C LEU A 17 -13.60 -9.80 5.20
N ILE A 18 -14.42 -10.52 4.44
CA ILE A 18 -14.20 -11.97 4.18
C ILE A 18 -13.63 -12.25 2.79
N MET A 19 -13.52 -11.24 1.91
CA MET A 19 -13.03 -11.47 0.53
C MET A 19 -11.55 -11.17 0.32
N ALA A 20 -10.83 -10.63 1.30
CA ALA A 20 -9.43 -10.21 1.15
C ALA A 20 -8.37 -11.22 1.64
N SER A 21 -8.75 -12.38 2.20
CA SER A 21 -7.78 -13.29 2.85
C SER A 21 -7.63 -14.70 2.24
N ASN A 22 -8.15 -14.99 1.05
CA ASN A 22 -8.23 -16.38 0.55
C ASN A 22 -7.26 -16.74 -0.58
N ALA A 23 -6.09 -16.09 -0.70
CA ALA A 23 -5.10 -16.46 -1.72
C ALA A 23 -3.78 -17.02 -1.16
N SER A 24 -3.59 -17.12 0.14
CA SER A 24 -2.36 -17.66 0.73
C SER A 24 -2.58 -19.06 1.29
N ASN A 25 -1.68 -19.99 0.95
CA ASN A 25 -1.66 -21.32 1.59
C ASN A 25 -1.10 -21.25 3.02
N PHE A 26 -0.54 -20.10 3.42
CA PHE A 26 -0.07 -19.81 4.76
C PHE A 26 -1.10 -18.98 5.51
N THR A 27 -1.35 -19.32 6.77
CA THR A 27 -2.22 -18.55 7.67
C THR A 27 -1.47 -18.31 8.97
N LEU A 28 -1.29 -17.04 9.35
CA LEU A 28 -0.70 -16.67 10.63
C LEU A 28 -1.63 -17.14 11.74
N THR A 29 -1.09 -17.89 12.72
CA THR A 29 -1.84 -18.45 13.85
C THR A 29 -1.36 -17.93 15.19
N GLY A 30 -0.18 -17.34 15.24
CA GLY A 30 0.36 -16.71 16.44
C GLY A 30 1.53 -15.81 16.12
N ASP A 31 1.59 -14.68 16.85
CA ASP A 31 2.73 -13.80 16.93
C ASP A 31 3.05 -13.57 18.40
N SER A 32 4.26 -13.91 18.83
CA SER A 32 4.67 -13.85 20.23
C SER A 32 5.72 -12.78 20.52
N GLY A 33 5.99 -11.87 19.59
CA GLY A 33 7.08 -10.89 19.70
C GLY A 33 8.49 -11.50 19.56
N ASN A 34 8.67 -12.78 19.89
CA ASN A 34 9.92 -13.52 19.73
C ASN A 34 9.90 -14.50 18.55
N GLY A 35 8.85 -14.46 17.75
CA GLY A 35 8.64 -15.31 16.59
C GLY A 35 7.18 -15.54 16.28
N ILE A 36 6.92 -16.15 15.15
CA ILE A 36 5.56 -16.41 14.66
C ILE A 36 5.30 -17.89 14.47
N THR A 37 4.03 -18.25 14.55
CA THR A 37 3.53 -19.57 14.16
C THR A 37 2.50 -19.40 13.04
N MET A 38 2.57 -20.24 12.03
CA MET A 38 1.64 -20.24 10.92
C MET A 38 1.26 -21.67 10.53
N GLU A 39 0.07 -21.80 10.00
CA GLU A 39 -0.41 -23.04 9.41
C GLU A 39 -0.26 -22.99 7.89
N PHE A 40 0.07 -24.13 7.32
CA PHE A 40 0.11 -24.32 5.88
C PHE A 40 -0.84 -25.45 5.47
N GLN A 41 -1.77 -25.16 4.57
CA GLN A 41 -2.66 -26.14 3.97
C GLN A 41 -2.30 -26.35 2.49
N ASN A 42 -2.03 -27.61 2.12
CA ASN A 42 -1.67 -27.97 0.76
C ASN A 42 -2.91 -28.23 -0.10
N SER A 43 -2.97 -27.57 -1.27
CA SER A 43 -3.95 -27.83 -2.30
C SER A 43 -3.22 -28.13 -3.60
N TYR A 44 -3.33 -29.37 -4.13
CA TYR A 44 -2.55 -29.81 -5.28
C TYR A 44 -3.36 -30.76 -6.17
N GLU A 45 -2.93 -30.84 -7.44
CA GLU A 45 -3.41 -31.80 -8.41
C GLU A 45 -2.24 -32.61 -8.98
N ILE A 46 -2.47 -33.91 -9.23
CA ILE A 46 -1.51 -34.79 -9.89
C ILE A 46 -2.09 -35.19 -11.23
N SER A 47 -1.40 -34.85 -12.29
CA SER A 47 -1.76 -35.23 -13.66
C SER A 47 -0.72 -36.21 -14.23
N GLN A 48 -1.18 -37.14 -15.10
CA GLN A 48 -0.28 -38.03 -15.82
C GLN A 48 0.01 -37.47 -17.20
N GLU A 49 1.28 -37.31 -17.52
CA GLU A 49 1.74 -36.93 -18.85
C GLU A 49 2.47 -38.07 -19.55
N ASN A 50 2.89 -37.86 -20.81
CA ASN A 50 3.53 -38.91 -21.64
C ASN A 50 4.84 -39.49 -21.05
N LEU A 51 5.53 -38.75 -20.19
CA LEU A 51 6.86 -39.09 -19.65
C LEU A 51 6.88 -39.23 -18.12
N GLY A 52 5.73 -39.13 -17.45
CA GLY A 52 5.67 -39.19 -15.98
C GLY A 52 4.48 -38.45 -15.42
N HIS A 53 4.57 -38.10 -14.11
CA HIS A 53 3.54 -37.34 -13.42
C HIS A 53 4.00 -35.90 -13.18
N LYS A 54 3.06 -34.96 -13.30
CA LYS A 54 3.25 -33.56 -12.97
C LYS A 54 2.41 -33.21 -11.75
N ILE A 55 2.97 -32.42 -10.83
CA ILE A 55 2.25 -31.86 -9.69
C ILE A 55 2.09 -30.37 -9.94
N GLU A 56 0.86 -29.90 -9.81
CA GLU A 56 0.48 -28.48 -9.87
C GLU A 56 -0.23 -28.11 -8.57
N ALA A 57 -0.03 -26.90 -8.11
CA ALA A 57 -0.70 -26.36 -6.94
C ALA A 57 -0.97 -24.86 -7.14
N GLU A 58 -2.11 -24.41 -6.64
CA GLU A 58 -2.46 -23.00 -6.67
C GLU A 58 -1.48 -22.20 -5.80
N ASN A 59 -1.25 -20.94 -6.17
CA ASN A 59 -0.36 -19.99 -5.46
C ASN A 59 1.06 -20.51 -5.25
N SER A 60 1.54 -21.40 -6.08
CA SER A 60 2.89 -21.96 -5.99
C SER A 60 3.80 -21.45 -7.10
N GLY A 61 5.07 -21.25 -6.75
CA GLY A 61 6.17 -21.06 -7.67
C GLY A 61 6.94 -22.35 -7.96
N LYS A 62 8.17 -22.20 -8.42
CA LYS A 62 9.10 -23.27 -8.76
C LYS A 62 10.53 -22.96 -8.30
N SER A 63 11.32 -23.95 -8.00
CA SER A 63 12.72 -23.75 -7.60
C SER A 63 13.63 -23.22 -8.72
N GLY A 64 13.22 -23.33 -9.97
CA GLY A 64 14.08 -22.95 -11.11
C GLY A 64 15.30 -23.84 -11.34
N LEU A 65 15.53 -24.87 -10.50
CA LEU A 65 16.66 -25.79 -10.62
C LEU A 65 16.38 -26.86 -11.68
N ALA A 66 17.36 -27.10 -12.56
CA ALA A 66 17.29 -28.18 -13.54
C ALA A 66 17.74 -29.52 -12.94
N GLY A 67 17.15 -30.63 -13.36
CA GLY A 67 17.54 -31.97 -12.96
C GLY A 67 17.08 -32.41 -11.58
N VAL A 68 16.12 -31.71 -10.99
CA VAL A 68 15.42 -32.09 -9.76
C VAL A 68 13.97 -32.45 -10.06
N PRO A 69 13.26 -33.18 -9.19
CA PRO A 69 11.82 -33.39 -9.33
C PRO A 69 11.06 -32.05 -9.42
N ASP A 70 10.14 -31.92 -10.39
CA ASP A 70 9.37 -30.70 -10.61
C ASP A 70 8.23 -30.58 -9.58
N LEU A 71 8.56 -30.03 -8.42
CA LEU A 71 7.66 -29.87 -7.28
C LEU A 71 7.22 -28.40 -7.11
N PRO A 72 5.97 -28.17 -6.69
CA PRO A 72 5.52 -26.83 -6.26
C PRO A 72 6.32 -26.31 -5.08
N LEU A 73 6.66 -25.02 -5.12
CA LEU A 73 7.34 -24.25 -4.08
C LEU A 73 6.42 -23.12 -3.63
N PHE A 74 6.18 -23.00 -2.33
CA PHE A 74 5.38 -21.93 -1.76
C PHE A 74 6.26 -20.92 -1.05
N THR A 75 5.94 -19.65 -1.20
CA THR A 75 6.72 -18.54 -0.66
C THR A 75 5.82 -17.48 -0.04
N THR A 76 6.34 -16.80 0.97
CA THR A 76 5.77 -15.56 1.53
C THR A 76 6.89 -14.78 2.20
N PHE A 77 6.72 -13.46 2.40
CA PHE A 77 7.66 -12.68 3.19
C PHE A 77 7.29 -12.70 4.67
N PHE A 78 8.32 -12.58 5.47
CA PHE A 78 8.27 -12.44 6.92
C PHE A 78 9.02 -11.18 7.34
N LYS A 79 8.34 -10.29 8.09
CA LYS A 79 8.97 -9.11 8.69
C LYS A 79 9.91 -9.54 9.80
N MET A 80 11.13 -9.05 9.76
CA MET A 80 12.18 -9.31 10.74
C MET A 80 12.39 -8.10 11.66
N GLU A 81 12.70 -8.37 12.93
CA GLU A 81 13.21 -7.31 13.80
C GLU A 81 14.69 -7.07 13.49
N PRO A 82 15.11 -5.80 13.32
CA PRO A 82 16.49 -5.46 13.00
C PRO A 82 17.50 -6.01 14.04
N GLY A 83 18.54 -6.67 13.55
CA GLY A 83 19.60 -7.25 14.40
C GLY A 83 19.28 -8.59 15.03
N ILE A 84 18.11 -9.14 14.81
CA ILE A 84 17.71 -10.45 15.31
C ILE A 84 17.94 -11.51 14.21
N ALA A 85 18.55 -12.63 14.57
CA ALA A 85 18.64 -13.80 13.72
C ALA A 85 17.44 -14.72 13.98
N TYR A 86 16.89 -15.30 12.93
CA TYR A 86 15.74 -16.20 13.02
C TYR A 86 16.07 -17.58 12.49
N GLU A 87 15.40 -18.59 13.01
CA GLU A 87 15.41 -19.95 12.47
C GLU A 87 13.99 -20.40 12.17
N VAL A 88 13.84 -21.24 11.16
CA VAL A 88 12.55 -21.81 10.77
C VAL A 88 12.53 -23.30 11.04
N SER A 89 11.43 -23.78 11.59
CA SER A 89 11.14 -25.19 11.80
C SER A 89 9.71 -25.51 11.36
N TYR A 90 9.35 -26.78 11.25
CA TYR A 90 8.00 -27.20 10.91
C TYR A 90 7.65 -28.54 11.53
N GLU A 91 6.36 -28.73 11.83
CA GLU A 91 5.76 -30.00 12.22
C GLU A 91 4.71 -30.44 11.21
N VAL A 92 4.75 -31.72 10.82
CA VAL A 92 3.76 -32.25 9.84
C VAL A 92 2.61 -32.85 10.63
N LEU A 93 1.49 -32.17 10.61
CA LEU A 93 0.28 -32.57 11.32
C LEU A 93 -0.51 -33.63 10.53
N GLN A 94 -0.51 -33.53 9.21
CA GLN A 94 -1.14 -34.53 8.33
C GLN A 94 -0.30 -34.74 7.07
N SER A 95 -0.12 -36.02 6.70
CA SER A 95 0.58 -36.41 5.49
C SER A 95 0.01 -37.66 4.87
N SER A 96 0.23 -37.82 3.56
CA SER A 96 -0.10 -39.03 2.79
C SER A 96 1.11 -39.51 1.99
N VAL A 97 1.13 -40.79 1.64
CA VAL A 97 2.14 -41.39 0.76
C VAL A 97 1.46 -41.98 -0.44
N ILE A 98 1.88 -41.53 -1.63
CA ILE A 98 1.32 -41.95 -2.92
C ILE A 98 2.39 -42.79 -3.64
N PRO A 99 2.19 -44.10 -3.79
CA PRO A 99 3.12 -44.98 -4.47
C PRO A 99 2.91 -44.95 -5.98
N GLY A 100 3.96 -45.30 -6.72
CA GLY A 100 3.92 -45.43 -8.16
C GLY A 100 3.87 -44.12 -8.93
N ILE A 101 4.38 -43.06 -8.34
CA ILE A 101 4.49 -41.73 -8.93
C ILE A 101 5.90 -41.58 -9.51
N GLU A 102 6.02 -41.62 -10.83
CA GLU A 102 7.25 -41.24 -11.54
C GLU A 102 7.15 -39.75 -11.87
N LEU A 103 7.81 -38.90 -11.08
CA LEU A 103 7.75 -37.46 -11.29
C LEU A 103 8.53 -37.02 -12.52
N LEU A 104 8.01 -36.01 -13.19
CA LEU A 104 8.75 -35.31 -14.23
C LEU A 104 9.95 -34.58 -13.62
N GLU A 105 11.04 -34.60 -14.37
CA GLU A 105 12.25 -33.87 -14.05
C GLU A 105 12.11 -32.41 -14.48
N SER A 106 12.40 -31.48 -13.57
CA SER A 106 12.44 -30.06 -13.89
C SER A 106 13.55 -29.79 -14.92
N LYS A 107 13.17 -29.14 -15.98
CA LYS A 107 14.10 -28.65 -17.00
C LYS A 107 14.81 -27.34 -16.57
N GLY A 108 14.46 -26.83 -15.39
CA GLY A 108 14.89 -25.53 -14.91
C GLY A 108 14.23 -24.39 -15.70
N LEU A 109 14.83 -23.24 -15.67
CA LEU A 109 14.38 -22.07 -16.41
C LEU A 109 14.96 -22.11 -17.84
N LEU A 110 14.41 -22.99 -18.70
CA LEU A 110 14.82 -23.08 -20.11
C LEU A 110 14.20 -21.92 -20.91
N GLU A 111 14.91 -21.51 -21.94
CA GLU A 111 14.35 -20.60 -22.96
C GLU A 111 13.44 -21.34 -23.92
N ASP A 112 12.55 -20.61 -24.59
CA ASP A 112 11.63 -21.15 -25.62
C ASP A 112 12.38 -21.82 -26.79
N ASN A 113 13.70 -21.57 -26.97
CA ASN A 113 14.56 -22.11 -28.00
C ASN A 113 15.52 -23.22 -27.53
N ASP A 114 15.51 -23.57 -26.24
CA ASP A 114 16.41 -24.59 -25.68
C ASP A 114 15.87 -26.02 -25.83
N GLU A 115 15.16 -26.31 -26.91
CA GLU A 115 14.71 -27.67 -27.23
C GLU A 115 15.93 -28.59 -27.39
N GLY A 116 16.12 -29.51 -26.43
CA GLY A 116 17.04 -30.61 -26.54
C GLY A 116 18.33 -30.52 -25.74
N LEU A 117 18.49 -29.63 -24.80
CA LEU A 117 19.55 -29.69 -23.82
C LEU A 117 19.36 -30.91 -22.90
N GLU A 118 20.36 -31.82 -22.88
CA GLU A 118 20.40 -32.92 -21.89
C GLU A 118 20.62 -32.33 -20.50
N VAL A 119 19.61 -32.37 -19.65
CA VAL A 119 19.72 -32.03 -18.21
C VAL A 119 20.36 -33.20 -17.51
N ILE A 120 21.49 -32.99 -16.82
CA ILE A 120 22.12 -34.02 -16.01
C ILE A 120 21.38 -34.10 -14.67
N SER A 121 20.54 -35.12 -14.52
CA SER A 121 19.83 -35.37 -13.28
C SER A 121 20.78 -35.75 -12.15
N GLN A 122 20.93 -34.87 -11.16
CA GLN A 122 21.69 -35.18 -9.96
C GLN A 122 20.87 -36.00 -8.97
N VAL A 123 19.62 -35.74 -8.81
CA VAL A 123 18.73 -36.42 -7.85
C VAL A 123 18.42 -37.84 -8.30
N TYR A 124 17.95 -38.03 -9.53
CA TYR A 124 17.61 -39.37 -10.05
C TYR A 124 18.81 -40.28 -10.17
N ASN A 125 20.00 -39.75 -10.54
CA ASN A 125 21.25 -40.54 -10.62
C ASN A 125 21.86 -40.84 -9.25
N SER A 126 21.66 -40.02 -8.23
CA SER A 126 22.17 -40.20 -6.88
C SER A 126 21.24 -40.98 -5.96
N HIS A 127 20.02 -41.23 -6.41
CA HIS A 127 18.98 -41.88 -5.63
C HIS A 127 18.64 -41.20 -4.29
N LEU A 128 18.84 -39.89 -4.21
CA LEU A 128 18.53 -39.10 -3.02
C LEU A 128 17.05 -38.75 -2.96
N VAL A 129 16.50 -38.75 -1.76
CA VAL A 129 15.15 -38.18 -1.54
C VAL A 129 15.21 -36.66 -1.69
N TYR A 130 14.27 -36.11 -2.44
CA TYR A 130 14.20 -34.67 -2.72
C TYR A 130 12.89 -34.06 -2.19
N PRO A 131 12.88 -32.81 -1.66
CA PRO A 131 14.07 -32.01 -1.37
C PRO A 131 14.85 -32.52 -0.17
N ILE A 132 16.11 -32.07 -0.02
CA ILE A 132 16.93 -32.41 1.16
C ILE A 132 16.38 -31.65 2.38
N GLN A 133 16.01 -30.41 2.21
CA GLN A 133 15.38 -29.53 3.18
C GLN A 133 14.06 -29.01 2.60
N ASN A 134 12.99 -29.17 3.35
CA ASN A 134 11.66 -28.78 2.87
C ASN A 134 11.35 -27.30 3.04
N ILE A 135 11.93 -26.66 4.06
CA ILE A 135 11.70 -25.25 4.40
C ILE A 135 13.04 -24.54 4.63
N GLN A 136 13.09 -23.28 4.23
CA GLN A 136 14.23 -22.39 4.51
C GLN A 136 13.79 -20.94 4.58
N LEU A 137 14.57 -20.10 5.27
CA LEU A 137 14.52 -18.64 5.19
C LEU A 137 15.60 -18.15 4.25
N SER A 138 15.31 -17.11 3.47
CA SER A 138 16.34 -16.40 2.69
C SER A 138 17.29 -15.61 3.58
N GLU A 139 18.39 -15.13 3.00
CA GLU A 139 19.13 -14.03 3.62
C GLU A 139 18.20 -12.81 3.75
N PRO A 140 18.44 -11.96 4.77
CA PRO A 140 17.66 -10.73 4.97
C PRO A 140 17.74 -9.79 3.76
N MET A 141 16.62 -9.20 3.42
CA MET A 141 16.43 -8.22 2.36
C MET A 141 15.81 -6.95 2.96
N VAL A 142 16.00 -5.81 2.32
CA VAL A 142 15.46 -4.53 2.78
C VAL A 142 14.48 -4.00 1.74
N MET A 143 13.30 -3.59 2.17
CA MET A 143 12.35 -2.82 1.37
C MET A 143 12.00 -1.56 2.15
N ARG A 144 12.58 -0.44 1.78
CA ARG A 144 12.44 0.86 2.42
C ARG A 144 12.75 0.85 3.92
N ASP A 145 11.75 0.89 4.79
CA ASP A 145 11.85 0.93 6.26
C ASP A 145 11.73 -0.46 6.91
N MET A 146 11.61 -1.52 6.10
CA MET A 146 11.35 -2.86 6.60
C MET A 146 12.42 -3.87 6.19
N GLU A 147 12.88 -4.68 7.14
CA GLU A 147 13.73 -5.82 6.89
C GLU A 147 12.89 -7.09 6.78
N LEU A 148 13.09 -7.84 5.70
CA LEU A 148 12.28 -8.99 5.33
C LEU A 148 13.15 -10.23 5.10
N ALA A 149 12.63 -11.40 5.42
CA ALA A 149 13.12 -12.66 4.89
C ALA A 149 12.01 -13.38 4.12
N MET A 150 12.38 -14.15 3.12
CA MET A 150 11.45 -14.98 2.37
C MET A 150 11.43 -16.39 2.96
N ILE A 151 10.25 -16.89 3.24
CA ILE A 151 10.01 -18.28 3.58
C ILE A 151 9.83 -19.03 2.27
N GLU A 152 10.60 -20.10 2.08
CA GLU A 152 10.52 -21.01 0.95
C GLU A 152 10.16 -22.40 1.46
N PHE A 153 9.01 -22.96 1.04
CA PHE A 153 8.50 -24.24 1.52
C PHE A 153 8.06 -25.16 0.39
N ILE A 154 8.62 -26.39 0.35
CA ILE A 154 8.20 -27.47 -0.55
C ILE A 154 7.49 -28.56 0.28
N PRO A 155 6.16 -28.62 0.31
CA PRO A 155 5.39 -29.56 1.14
C PRO A 155 5.32 -30.98 0.54
N PHE A 156 6.36 -31.40 -0.14
CA PHE A 156 6.47 -32.69 -0.81
C PHE A 156 7.83 -33.32 -0.54
N ARG A 157 7.88 -34.65 -0.53
CA ARG A 157 9.14 -35.41 -0.58
C ARG A 157 9.02 -36.54 -1.56
N TYR A 158 9.91 -36.61 -2.52
CA TYR A 158 9.94 -37.65 -3.53
C TYR A 158 11.14 -38.57 -3.35
N ASN A 159 10.87 -39.89 -3.36
CA ASN A 159 11.89 -40.93 -3.32
C ASN A 159 11.98 -41.63 -4.70
N PRO A 160 12.99 -41.32 -5.52
CA PRO A 160 13.13 -41.90 -6.86
C PRO A 160 13.54 -43.39 -6.85
N ASN A 161 13.85 -43.99 -5.68
CA ASN A 161 14.16 -45.44 -5.59
C ASN A 161 12.93 -46.31 -5.47
N THR A 162 11.84 -45.73 -4.94
CA THR A 162 10.60 -46.45 -4.64
C THR A 162 9.42 -45.90 -5.42
N ASP A 163 9.63 -44.85 -6.19
CA ASP A 163 8.59 -44.07 -6.90
C ASP A 163 7.45 -43.65 -5.94
N GLU A 164 7.84 -43.22 -4.74
CA GLU A 164 6.92 -42.77 -3.70
C GLU A 164 7.00 -41.25 -3.51
N LEU A 165 5.82 -40.62 -3.54
CA LEU A 165 5.63 -39.21 -3.19
C LEU A 165 4.99 -39.13 -1.82
N THR A 166 5.68 -38.54 -0.85
CA THR A 166 5.08 -38.10 0.41
C THR A 166 4.58 -36.67 0.23
N VAL A 167 3.34 -36.44 0.58
CA VAL A 167 2.69 -35.11 0.56
C VAL A 167 2.41 -34.69 1.99
N TYR A 168 2.81 -33.50 2.35
CA TYR A 168 2.44 -32.86 3.61
C TYR A 168 1.15 -32.06 3.35
N GLU A 169 0.05 -32.55 3.90
CA GLU A 169 -1.30 -32.01 3.67
C GLU A 169 -1.54 -30.78 4.56
N TYR A 170 -1.13 -30.89 5.84
CA TYR A 170 -1.29 -29.88 6.86
C TYR A 170 -0.02 -29.79 7.69
N VAL A 171 0.51 -28.59 7.83
CA VAL A 171 1.82 -28.34 8.46
C VAL A 171 1.74 -27.11 9.32
N GLU A 172 2.27 -27.20 10.53
CA GLU A 172 2.57 -26.05 11.38
C GLU A 172 4.01 -25.61 11.13
N ILE A 173 4.23 -24.34 10.92
CA ILE A 173 5.53 -23.73 10.66
C ILE A 173 5.79 -22.71 11.77
N SER A 174 6.94 -22.81 12.41
CA SER A 174 7.37 -21.88 13.46
C SER A 174 8.64 -21.16 13.02
N ILE A 175 8.65 -19.84 13.16
CA ILE A 175 9.84 -18.99 13.04
C ILE A 175 10.12 -18.44 14.43
N SER A 176 11.33 -18.62 14.92
CA SER A 176 11.73 -18.16 16.25
C SER A 176 13.07 -17.46 16.22
N GLU A 177 13.28 -16.54 17.15
CA GLU A 177 14.56 -15.88 17.34
C GLU A 177 15.66 -16.89 17.65
N ASN A 178 16.80 -16.75 16.97
CA ASN A 178 18.01 -17.58 17.16
C ASN A 178 19.26 -16.72 17.31
N GLY A 179 19.22 -15.75 18.23
CA GLY A 179 20.35 -14.91 18.58
C GLY A 179 20.41 -13.57 17.83
N VAL A 180 21.55 -12.92 17.88
CA VAL A 180 21.81 -11.60 17.30
C VAL A 180 22.66 -11.74 16.05
N ARG A 181 22.44 -10.90 15.07
CA ARG A 181 23.25 -10.76 13.85
C ARG A 181 23.69 -9.32 13.64
N ASP A 182 24.65 -9.11 12.75
CA ASP A 182 24.95 -7.76 12.29
C ASP A 182 23.73 -7.25 11.51
N THR A 183 23.24 -6.06 11.87
CA THR A 183 22.14 -5.42 11.14
C THR A 183 22.60 -4.98 9.77
N GLY A 184 21.79 -5.25 8.75
CA GLY A 184 21.79 -4.46 7.52
C GLY A 184 21.43 -3.00 7.82
N VAL A 185 21.52 -2.12 6.83
CA VAL A 185 21.10 -0.73 6.96
C VAL A 185 19.57 -0.70 6.79
N VAL A 186 18.83 -0.90 7.87
CA VAL A 186 17.41 -0.52 7.90
C VAL A 186 17.35 0.91 8.37
N ARG A 187 16.66 1.75 7.61
CA ARG A 187 16.52 3.17 7.93
C ARG A 187 15.31 3.36 8.83
N ASP A 188 15.47 4.23 9.79
CA ASP A 188 14.37 4.73 10.62
C ASP A 188 13.64 5.82 9.81
N LEU A 189 12.70 5.39 8.95
CA LEU A 189 11.88 6.26 8.13
C LEU A 189 10.43 6.22 8.61
N PRO A 190 9.71 7.34 8.58
CA PRO A 190 8.27 7.31 8.78
C PRO A 190 7.59 6.38 7.77
N PRO A 191 6.49 5.69 8.15
CA PRO A 191 5.79 4.77 7.26
C PRO A 191 5.29 5.49 5.99
N SER A 192 5.37 4.78 4.87
CA SER A 192 4.93 5.26 3.56
C SER A 192 3.64 4.58 3.16
N GLN A 193 2.57 5.33 2.91
CA GLN A 193 1.25 4.78 2.56
C GLN A 193 1.31 3.83 1.35
N VAL A 194 2.12 4.12 0.33
CA VAL A 194 2.24 3.26 -0.85
C VAL A 194 3.00 1.97 -0.56
N PHE A 195 4.02 2.02 0.31
CA PHE A 195 4.77 0.82 0.72
C PHE A 195 3.98 -0.02 1.71
N GLU A 196 3.19 0.59 2.60
CA GLU A 196 2.23 -0.11 3.46
C GLU A 196 1.33 -1.05 2.65
N SER A 197 0.76 -0.55 1.55
CA SER A 197 -0.11 -1.36 0.68
C SER A 197 0.64 -2.53 0.03
N LEU A 198 1.94 -2.39 -0.24
CA LEU A 198 2.79 -3.51 -0.68
C LEU A 198 3.06 -4.50 0.46
N TYR A 199 3.36 -4.03 1.68
CA TYR A 199 3.58 -4.90 2.84
C TYR A 199 2.35 -5.72 3.18
N GLU A 200 1.18 -5.11 3.31
CA GLU A 200 -0.09 -5.80 3.55
C GLU A 200 -0.40 -6.87 2.49
N SER A 201 0.10 -6.68 1.28
CA SER A 201 -0.13 -7.59 0.16
C SER A 201 0.66 -8.88 0.24
N MET A 202 1.84 -8.91 0.91
CA MET A 202 2.80 -9.99 0.76
C MET A 202 3.57 -10.40 2.03
N VAL A 203 3.50 -9.64 3.13
CA VAL A 203 4.22 -9.93 4.37
C VAL A 203 3.26 -10.57 5.37
N ILE A 204 3.54 -11.81 5.77
CA ILE A 204 2.58 -12.65 6.53
C ILE A 204 2.29 -12.12 7.95
N ASN A 205 3.27 -11.52 8.60
CA ASN A 205 3.18 -10.98 9.96
C ASN A 205 3.17 -9.44 9.97
N TYR A 206 2.61 -8.81 8.95
CA TYR A 206 2.44 -7.38 8.88
C TYR A 206 0.97 -7.00 9.01
N SER A 207 0.68 -6.05 9.88
CA SER A 207 -0.63 -5.42 10.02
C SER A 207 -0.45 -3.92 10.16
N ARG A 208 -1.26 -3.16 9.42
CA ARG A 208 -1.30 -1.69 9.53
C ARG A 208 -1.82 -1.23 10.89
N GLU A 209 -2.75 -2.00 11.48
CA GLU A 209 -3.33 -1.70 12.79
C GLU A 209 -2.30 -1.70 13.93
N ASP A 210 -1.16 -2.36 13.72
CA ASP A 210 -0.06 -2.40 14.70
C ASP A 210 0.82 -1.14 14.66
N ARG A 211 0.64 -0.24 13.68
CA ARG A 211 1.41 1.01 13.58
C ARG A 211 0.67 2.18 14.21
N VAL A 212 1.36 2.85 15.13
CA VAL A 212 0.89 4.08 15.80
C VAL A 212 1.42 5.34 15.10
N GLU A 213 2.45 5.19 14.27
CA GLU A 213 3.13 6.30 13.62
C GLU A 213 2.30 6.86 12.46
N GLU A 214 2.30 8.19 12.32
CA GLU A 214 1.70 8.86 11.18
C GLU A 214 2.49 8.59 9.89
N TYR A 215 1.77 8.45 8.77
CA TYR A 215 2.42 8.34 7.46
C TYR A 215 3.19 9.61 7.12
N GLN A 216 4.36 9.42 6.49
CA GLN A 216 5.02 10.55 5.86
C GLN A 216 4.12 11.18 4.78
N GLN A 217 4.28 12.46 4.54
CA GLN A 217 3.69 13.10 3.37
C GLN A 217 4.23 12.45 2.09
N PRO A 218 3.38 12.06 1.12
CA PRO A 218 3.84 11.44 -0.11
C PRO A 218 4.85 12.32 -0.83
N SER A 219 5.88 11.72 -1.42
CA SER A 219 7.01 12.44 -1.97
C SER A 219 7.51 11.86 -3.29
N ILE A 220 7.92 12.75 -4.20
CA ILE A 220 8.41 12.38 -5.52
C ILE A 220 9.63 13.19 -5.90
N LEU A 221 10.65 12.52 -6.45
CA LEU A 221 11.86 13.14 -7.01
C LEU A 221 11.84 13.03 -8.54
N TYR A 222 11.83 14.17 -9.23
CA TYR A 222 11.99 14.26 -10.67
C TYR A 222 13.42 14.52 -11.07
N ILE A 223 14.05 13.60 -11.81
CA ILE A 223 15.36 13.77 -12.43
C ILE A 223 15.15 14.23 -13.87
N CYS A 224 15.61 15.44 -14.19
CA CYS A 224 15.26 16.17 -15.41
C CYS A 224 16.39 16.22 -16.43
N GLY A 225 16.17 15.65 -17.61
CA GLY A 225 17.12 15.72 -18.72
C GLY A 225 17.04 17.06 -19.48
N GLY A 226 18.18 17.56 -19.92
CA GLY A 226 18.28 18.81 -20.70
C GLY A 226 17.64 20.01 -20.01
N ASN A 227 16.71 20.68 -20.68
CA ASN A 227 15.95 21.79 -20.11
C ASN A 227 14.49 21.45 -19.80
N SER A 228 14.19 20.19 -19.57
CA SER A 228 12.83 19.71 -19.27
C SER A 228 12.25 20.33 -18.00
N LEU A 229 13.08 20.56 -16.98
CA LEU A 229 12.66 21.18 -15.73
C LEU A 229 12.01 22.56 -15.94
N SER A 230 12.53 23.37 -16.86
CA SER A 230 11.97 24.71 -17.15
C SER A 230 10.77 24.71 -18.10
N HIS A 231 10.26 23.54 -18.51
CA HIS A 231 9.17 23.44 -19.48
C HIS A 231 7.82 23.85 -18.85
N PRO A 232 7.03 24.79 -19.43
CA PRO A 232 5.83 25.35 -18.78
C PRO A 232 4.76 24.33 -18.42
N LEU A 233 4.47 23.34 -19.28
CA LEU A 233 3.51 22.29 -18.95
C LEU A 233 4.07 21.33 -17.90
N PHE A 234 5.38 21.09 -17.88
CA PHE A 234 5.96 20.27 -16.84
C PHE A 234 5.87 20.95 -15.46
N GLN A 235 6.06 22.28 -15.41
CA GLN A 235 5.81 23.04 -14.18
C GLN A 235 4.34 22.88 -13.69
N GLN A 236 3.36 22.77 -14.60
CA GLN A 236 1.96 22.48 -14.21
C GLN A 236 1.81 21.08 -13.64
N LEU A 237 2.59 20.09 -14.09
CA LEU A 237 2.58 18.75 -13.47
C LEU A 237 3.18 18.80 -12.07
N LEU A 238 4.29 19.51 -11.88
CA LEU A 238 4.90 19.66 -10.56
C LEU A 238 3.94 20.36 -9.59
N GLU A 239 3.27 21.42 -10.06
CA GLU A 239 2.24 22.11 -9.29
C GLU A 239 1.07 21.18 -8.94
N TRP A 240 0.57 20.42 -9.90
CA TRP A 240 -0.47 19.44 -9.66
C TRP A 240 -0.06 18.38 -8.62
N ARG A 241 1.20 17.95 -8.60
CA ARG A 241 1.70 17.06 -7.57
C ARG A 241 1.67 17.70 -6.19
N ARG A 242 2.10 18.97 -6.05
CA ARG A 242 1.99 19.72 -4.78
C ARG A 242 0.55 19.88 -4.34
N GLN A 243 -0.33 20.33 -5.22
CA GLN A 243 -1.77 20.45 -4.98
C GLN A 243 -2.41 19.11 -4.59
N SER A 244 -1.83 17.99 -5.03
CA SER A 244 -2.24 16.63 -4.66
C SER A 244 -1.63 16.15 -3.34
N GLY A 245 -0.89 17.01 -2.64
CA GLY A 245 -0.28 16.75 -1.33
C GLY A 245 1.11 16.09 -1.38
N TYR A 246 1.77 16.08 -2.54
CA TYR A 246 3.14 15.55 -2.63
C TYR A 246 4.18 16.61 -2.29
N ILE A 247 5.19 16.23 -1.54
CA ILE A 247 6.47 16.96 -1.52
C ILE A 247 7.18 16.65 -2.84
N VAL A 248 7.49 17.70 -3.60
CA VAL A 248 8.06 17.57 -4.94
C VAL A 248 9.51 18.04 -4.94
N TYR A 249 10.42 17.08 -5.14
CA TYR A 249 11.83 17.34 -5.33
C TYR A 249 12.18 17.33 -6.84
N THR A 250 13.10 18.17 -7.23
CA THR A 250 13.56 18.23 -8.62
C THR A 250 15.07 18.38 -8.69
N ALA A 251 15.70 17.70 -9.64
CA ALA A 251 17.10 17.86 -9.95
C ALA A 251 17.33 17.74 -11.47
N ASP A 252 18.25 18.50 -12.02
CA ASP A 252 18.66 18.34 -13.41
C ASP A 252 19.99 17.58 -13.54
N ILE A 253 20.34 17.20 -14.77
CA ILE A 253 21.57 16.44 -15.04
C ILE A 253 22.87 17.22 -14.78
N ASP A 254 22.83 18.53 -14.66
CA ASP A 254 23.98 19.33 -14.24
C ASP A 254 24.24 19.18 -12.76
N GLU A 255 23.20 18.95 -11.97
CA GLU A 255 23.25 18.69 -10.54
C GLU A 255 23.56 17.21 -10.23
N THR A 256 22.84 16.27 -10.84
CA THR A 256 22.99 14.84 -10.57
C THR A 256 24.22 14.22 -11.23
N GLY A 257 24.77 14.84 -12.26
CA GLY A 257 25.71 14.24 -13.20
C GLY A 257 25.01 13.45 -14.32
N SER A 258 25.75 13.11 -15.37
CA SER A 258 25.22 12.58 -16.63
C SER A 258 25.44 11.09 -16.86
N SER A 259 25.93 10.33 -15.87
CA SER A 259 26.04 8.88 -15.95
C SER A 259 25.00 8.21 -15.05
N ASN A 260 24.55 7.00 -15.41
CA ASN A 260 23.61 6.22 -14.62
C ASN A 260 24.08 6.05 -13.16
N SER A 261 25.37 5.79 -12.93
CA SER A 261 25.92 5.64 -11.59
C SER A 261 25.89 6.93 -10.78
N GLN A 262 26.11 8.11 -11.42
CA GLN A 262 26.01 9.40 -10.72
C GLN A 262 24.58 9.71 -10.36
N ILE A 263 23.62 9.49 -11.26
CA ILE A 263 22.20 9.68 -11.01
C ILE A 263 21.73 8.73 -9.90
N LYS A 264 22.12 7.45 -9.94
CA LYS A 264 21.81 6.51 -8.86
C LYS A 264 22.34 6.99 -7.52
N ASN A 265 23.59 7.44 -7.46
CA ASN A 265 24.16 7.96 -6.22
C ASN A 265 23.40 9.19 -5.72
N TYR A 266 22.98 10.11 -6.61
CA TYR A 266 22.17 11.26 -6.24
C TYR A 266 20.81 10.82 -5.65
N ILE A 267 20.13 9.84 -6.28
CA ILE A 267 18.89 9.29 -5.77
C ILE A 267 19.11 8.66 -4.39
N THR A 268 20.22 7.92 -4.20
CA THR A 268 20.58 7.34 -2.90
C THR A 268 20.82 8.43 -1.86
N ASP A 269 21.61 9.45 -2.19
CA ASP A 269 21.87 10.58 -1.28
C ASP A 269 20.57 11.34 -0.94
N ALA A 270 19.64 11.50 -1.90
CA ALA A 270 18.34 12.12 -1.69
C ALA A 270 17.45 11.26 -0.76
N TYR A 271 17.40 9.95 -1.00
CA TYR A 271 16.69 9.00 -0.15
C TYR A 271 17.23 8.99 1.29
N GLU A 272 18.55 9.19 1.46
CA GLU A 272 19.20 9.21 2.78
C GLU A 272 19.05 10.53 3.54
N SER A 273 18.86 11.65 2.83
CA SER A 273 19.02 12.99 3.44
C SER A 273 17.79 13.88 3.41
N LEU A 274 16.83 13.60 2.51
CA LEU A 274 15.60 14.38 2.42
C LEU A 274 14.54 13.90 3.43
N ASP A 275 13.75 14.81 3.91
CA ASP A 275 12.64 14.57 4.81
C ASP A 275 11.38 15.26 4.24
N PRO A 276 10.35 14.50 3.82
CA PRO A 276 10.29 13.04 3.75
C PRO A 276 11.19 12.45 2.66
N ALA A 277 11.68 11.23 2.88
CA ALA A 277 12.46 10.50 1.87
C ALA A 277 11.59 10.22 0.64
N PRO A 278 12.12 10.35 -0.60
CA PRO A 278 11.34 10.09 -1.81
C PRO A 278 10.72 8.68 -1.82
N GLU A 279 9.42 8.60 -2.17
CA GLU A 279 8.71 7.34 -2.44
C GLU A 279 8.77 6.98 -3.91
N TYR A 280 8.78 8.00 -4.76
CA TYR A 280 8.78 7.86 -6.20
C TYR A 280 9.98 8.59 -6.82
N VAL A 281 10.50 8.02 -7.89
CA VAL A 281 11.51 8.66 -8.74
C VAL A 281 11.03 8.64 -10.19
N ALA A 282 10.87 9.81 -10.79
CA ALA A 282 10.49 9.98 -12.18
C ALA A 282 11.67 10.49 -13.01
N LEU A 283 12.09 9.72 -14.01
CA LEU A 283 13.16 10.10 -14.95
C LEU A 283 12.55 10.83 -16.15
N VAL A 284 12.78 12.15 -16.26
CA VAL A 284 12.17 12.99 -17.31
C VAL A 284 13.11 13.09 -18.51
N GLY A 285 13.03 12.13 -19.40
CA GLY A 285 13.87 12.03 -20.60
C GLY A 285 14.03 10.59 -21.10
N ASP A 286 14.38 10.46 -22.37
CA ASP A 286 14.80 9.18 -22.96
C ASP A 286 16.28 8.90 -22.66
N THR A 287 16.85 7.85 -23.25
CA THR A 287 18.28 7.50 -23.08
C THR A 287 19.21 8.29 -23.97
N ASP A 288 18.68 8.96 -25.00
CA ASP A 288 19.44 9.75 -25.97
C ASP A 288 18.76 11.10 -26.29
N GLN A 289 19.22 11.80 -27.30
CA GLN A 289 18.73 13.12 -27.73
C GLN A 289 18.89 14.25 -26.69
N SER A 290 18.03 15.29 -26.77
CA SER A 290 18.20 16.51 -25.97
C SER A 290 17.83 16.37 -24.51
N TYR A 291 17.02 15.40 -24.18
CA TYR A 291 16.57 15.14 -22.80
C TYR A 291 17.15 13.82 -22.23
N ALA A 292 18.34 13.43 -22.72
CA ALA A 292 18.94 12.15 -22.36
C ALA A 292 19.14 11.96 -20.85
N ILE A 293 18.60 10.86 -20.34
CA ILE A 293 18.86 10.31 -19.00
C ILE A 293 19.30 8.85 -19.19
N PRO A 294 20.55 8.50 -18.89
CA PRO A 294 21.07 7.14 -19.11
C PRO A 294 20.30 6.10 -18.29
N THR A 295 20.36 4.85 -18.76
CA THR A 295 19.79 3.67 -18.09
C THR A 295 20.88 2.63 -17.82
N PHE A 296 20.52 1.52 -17.20
CA PHE A 296 21.39 0.37 -16.99
C PHE A 296 21.13 -0.70 -18.04
N TYR A 297 22.06 -1.64 -18.20
CA TYR A 297 21.95 -2.73 -19.16
C TYR A 297 22.36 -4.05 -18.50
N GLU A 298 21.50 -5.05 -18.67
CA GLU A 298 21.78 -6.43 -18.29
C GLU A 298 21.94 -7.30 -19.53
N ASN A 299 22.94 -8.22 -19.49
CA ASN A 299 23.22 -9.13 -20.58
C ASN A 299 22.98 -10.57 -20.16
N TRP A 300 22.20 -11.28 -20.95
CA TRP A 300 21.97 -12.69 -20.75
C TRP A 300 21.92 -13.43 -22.09
N SER A 301 22.71 -14.52 -22.21
CA SER A 301 22.75 -15.37 -23.41
C SER A 301 23.01 -14.61 -24.72
N GLY A 302 23.67 -13.44 -24.65
CA GLY A 302 23.97 -12.59 -25.82
C GLY A 302 22.89 -11.55 -26.13
N TYR A 303 21.79 -11.53 -25.39
CA TYR A 303 20.80 -10.48 -25.42
C TYR A 303 21.16 -9.39 -24.41
N ASN A 304 21.11 -8.15 -24.83
CA ASN A 304 21.41 -7.00 -23.99
C ASN A 304 20.17 -6.11 -23.91
N GLY A 305 19.63 -5.94 -22.70
CA GLY A 305 18.41 -5.19 -22.46
C GLY A 305 18.61 -4.10 -21.42
N GLU A 306 18.00 -2.98 -21.67
CA GLU A 306 17.96 -1.81 -20.81
C GLU A 306 16.92 -1.93 -19.71
N GLY A 307 17.16 -1.21 -18.59
CA GLY A 307 16.21 -1.13 -17.48
C GLY A 307 16.60 -0.12 -16.43
N ASP A 308 15.56 0.47 -15.84
CA ASP A 308 15.69 1.49 -14.80
C ASP A 308 15.59 0.93 -13.37
N MET A 309 15.40 -0.40 -13.22
CA MET A 309 15.30 -1.06 -11.92
C MET A 309 16.44 -0.73 -10.95
N PRO A 310 17.73 -0.61 -11.36
CA PRO A 310 18.78 -0.26 -10.41
C PRO A 310 18.63 1.11 -9.75
N TYR A 311 17.82 2.00 -10.28
CA TYR A 311 17.48 3.27 -9.64
C TYR A 311 16.52 3.12 -8.46
N SER A 312 15.83 1.98 -8.34
CA SER A 312 14.95 1.66 -7.21
C SER A 312 15.65 0.90 -6.08
N GLN A 313 16.82 0.33 -6.35
CA GLN A 313 17.57 -0.53 -5.42
C GLN A 313 18.67 0.29 -4.73
N LEU A 314 18.39 0.91 -3.62
CA LEU A 314 19.25 1.88 -2.95
C LEU A 314 19.95 1.30 -1.73
N ASP A 315 19.27 0.49 -0.95
CA ASP A 315 19.78 -0.22 0.22
C ASP A 315 19.87 -1.72 -0.05
N GLY A 316 20.68 -2.43 0.72
CA GLY A 316 20.89 -3.86 0.53
C GLY A 316 21.63 -4.20 -0.76
N ASN A 317 21.54 -5.45 -1.17
CA ASN A 317 22.00 -5.96 -2.47
C ASN A 317 21.02 -7.04 -2.94
N ASP A 318 19.76 -6.70 -2.93
CA ASP A 318 18.62 -7.56 -3.20
C ASP A 318 17.73 -7.00 -4.33
N LEU A 319 16.55 -7.56 -4.51
CA LEU A 319 15.63 -7.19 -5.59
C LEU A 319 14.44 -6.35 -5.11
N LEU A 320 14.39 -5.99 -3.83
CA LEU A 320 13.32 -5.18 -3.26
C LEU A 320 13.58 -3.69 -3.58
N PRO A 321 12.54 -2.89 -3.80
CA PRO A 321 12.69 -1.47 -4.07
C PRO A 321 12.62 -0.62 -2.80
N GLU A 322 13.42 0.44 -2.71
CA GLU A 322 13.27 1.52 -1.72
C GLU A 322 12.46 2.69 -2.26
N VAL A 323 12.41 2.84 -3.59
CA VAL A 323 11.61 3.84 -4.30
C VAL A 323 10.97 3.22 -5.53
N LEU A 324 9.84 3.76 -5.96
CA LEU A 324 9.11 3.31 -7.15
C LEU A 324 9.51 4.15 -8.36
N VAL A 325 10.00 3.53 -9.42
CA VAL A 325 10.61 4.23 -10.56
C VAL A 325 9.74 4.18 -11.81
N GLY A 326 9.62 5.32 -12.50
CA GLY A 326 9.05 5.41 -13.84
C GLY A 326 9.82 6.41 -14.72
N ARG A 327 9.65 6.32 -16.03
CA ARG A 327 10.32 7.17 -16.99
C ARG A 327 9.31 7.92 -17.86
N LEU A 328 9.33 9.25 -17.82
CA LEU A 328 8.68 10.05 -18.86
C LEU A 328 9.62 10.06 -20.08
N SER A 329 9.59 8.96 -20.85
CA SER A 329 10.48 8.77 -22.00
C SER A 329 10.15 9.76 -23.11
N VAL A 330 10.94 10.83 -23.19
CA VAL A 330 10.75 11.93 -24.16
C VAL A 330 12.08 12.47 -24.64
N ASP A 331 12.20 12.79 -25.94
CA ASP A 331 13.41 13.31 -26.58
C ASP A 331 13.52 14.82 -26.49
N ASN A 332 12.39 15.49 -26.38
CA ASN A 332 12.29 16.94 -26.59
C ASN A 332 11.01 17.55 -25.97
N SER A 333 10.98 18.89 -25.98
CA SER A 333 9.89 19.70 -25.48
C SER A 333 8.49 19.35 -26.05
N THR A 334 8.39 18.98 -27.32
CA THR A 334 7.10 18.68 -27.96
C THR A 334 6.53 17.38 -27.41
N GLN A 335 7.33 16.33 -27.28
CA GLN A 335 6.91 15.06 -26.71
C GLN A 335 6.57 15.24 -25.21
N LEU A 336 7.40 15.99 -24.46
CA LEU A 336 7.11 16.31 -23.06
C LEU A 336 5.75 16.99 -22.90
N SER A 337 5.44 17.94 -23.80
CA SER A 337 4.11 18.61 -23.78
C SER A 337 2.95 17.62 -23.92
N VAL A 338 3.08 16.63 -24.81
CA VAL A 338 2.02 15.64 -25.06
C VAL A 338 1.84 14.72 -23.88
N VAL A 339 2.91 14.17 -23.32
CA VAL A 339 2.82 13.20 -22.22
C VAL A 339 2.32 13.86 -20.93
N VAL A 340 2.76 15.08 -20.64
CA VAL A 340 2.26 15.84 -19.49
C VAL A 340 0.77 16.18 -19.64
N ALA A 341 0.37 16.64 -20.84
CA ALA A 341 -1.05 16.93 -21.08
C ALA A 341 -1.94 15.69 -20.88
N LYS A 342 -1.47 14.51 -21.31
CA LYS A 342 -2.19 13.23 -21.07
C LYS A 342 -2.27 12.89 -19.60
N THR A 343 -1.16 13.00 -18.86
CA THR A 343 -1.12 12.71 -17.43
C THR A 343 -2.11 13.59 -16.65
N LEU A 344 -2.07 14.91 -16.88
CA LEU A 344 -2.97 15.86 -16.23
C LEU A 344 -4.44 15.63 -16.64
N GLY A 345 -4.71 15.44 -17.95
CA GLY A 345 -6.06 15.20 -18.45
C GLY A 345 -6.67 13.89 -17.92
N TYR A 346 -5.85 12.86 -17.76
CA TYR A 346 -6.27 11.57 -17.21
C TYR A 346 -6.57 11.65 -15.71
N GLU A 347 -5.62 12.16 -14.91
CA GLU A 347 -5.79 12.23 -13.44
C GLU A 347 -6.92 13.16 -13.01
N LYS A 348 -7.08 14.29 -13.71
CA LYS A 348 -8.15 15.26 -13.44
C LYS A 348 -9.49 14.89 -14.09
N ALA A 349 -9.55 13.82 -14.88
CA ALA A 349 -10.71 13.47 -15.73
C ALA A 349 -11.24 14.67 -16.53
N THR A 350 -10.35 15.59 -16.94
CA THR A 350 -10.69 16.92 -17.50
C THR A 350 -11.65 16.87 -18.70
N TYR A 351 -11.60 15.79 -19.46
CA TYR A 351 -12.34 15.64 -20.71
C TYR A 351 -13.49 14.64 -20.62
N ILE A 352 -13.97 14.34 -19.39
CA ILE A 352 -15.04 13.36 -19.17
C ILE A 352 -16.34 13.73 -19.88
N ASP A 353 -16.68 15.01 -19.99
CA ASP A 353 -17.84 15.50 -20.71
C ASP A 353 -17.77 15.19 -22.22
N GLU A 354 -16.57 15.12 -22.79
CA GLU A 354 -16.33 14.84 -24.22
C GLU A 354 -16.22 13.34 -24.48
N THR A 355 -15.63 12.59 -23.58
CA THR A 355 -15.29 11.16 -23.75
C THR A 355 -16.32 10.21 -23.14
N GLY A 356 -17.13 10.66 -22.20
CA GLY A 356 -17.94 9.83 -21.32
C GLY A 356 -17.09 9.07 -20.30
N SER A 357 -17.75 8.32 -19.43
CA SER A 357 -17.12 7.56 -18.32
C SER A 357 -16.98 6.06 -18.60
N ASP A 358 -17.58 5.50 -19.65
CA ASP A 358 -17.63 4.06 -19.90
C ASP A 358 -16.26 3.45 -20.21
N TRP A 359 -15.38 4.22 -20.86
CA TRP A 359 -14.06 3.73 -21.23
C TRP A 359 -13.15 3.44 -20.01
N TYR A 360 -13.39 4.08 -18.85
CA TYR A 360 -12.63 3.83 -17.62
C TYR A 360 -12.80 2.41 -17.08
N VAL A 361 -13.96 1.79 -17.34
CA VAL A 361 -14.28 0.41 -16.94
C VAL A 361 -14.38 -0.54 -18.15
N SER A 362 -13.62 -0.24 -19.20
CA SER A 362 -13.50 -1.05 -20.40
C SER A 362 -12.06 -1.52 -20.59
N ALA A 363 -11.87 -2.70 -21.19
CA ALA A 363 -10.54 -3.26 -21.43
C ALA A 363 -10.43 -3.95 -22.78
N ALA A 364 -9.19 -4.02 -23.31
CA ALA A 364 -8.87 -4.84 -24.45
C ALA A 364 -7.76 -5.83 -24.12
N LEU A 365 -8.02 -7.12 -24.25
CA LEU A 365 -7.13 -8.22 -23.89
C LEU A 365 -6.77 -9.06 -25.11
N VAL A 366 -5.48 -9.19 -25.40
CA VAL A 366 -4.97 -9.88 -26.59
C VAL A 366 -4.02 -11.00 -26.22
N GLY A 367 -4.38 -12.24 -26.55
CA GLY A 367 -3.53 -13.42 -26.40
C GLY A 367 -3.18 -13.99 -27.77
N ASP A 368 -1.93 -13.78 -28.25
CA ASP A 368 -1.41 -14.40 -29.46
C ASP A 368 -0.62 -15.66 -29.14
N PRO A 369 -1.16 -16.87 -29.36
CA PRO A 369 -0.50 -18.12 -29.02
C PRO A 369 0.58 -18.52 -30.03
N SER A 370 0.79 -17.73 -31.10
CA SER A 370 1.80 -18.01 -32.12
C SER A 370 3.20 -17.99 -31.50
N SER A 371 3.90 -19.12 -31.53
CA SER A 371 5.24 -19.32 -30.96
C SER A 371 5.37 -19.31 -29.42
N SER A 372 4.48 -18.65 -28.65
CA SER A 372 4.50 -18.66 -27.19
C SER A 372 3.50 -19.63 -26.54
N GLY A 373 2.61 -20.22 -27.36
CA GLY A 373 1.65 -21.20 -26.89
C GLY A 373 0.47 -20.62 -26.14
N LEU A 374 -0.32 -21.53 -25.53
CA LEU A 374 -1.60 -21.18 -24.88
C LEU A 374 -1.47 -20.35 -23.63
N SER A 375 -0.29 -20.29 -23.01
CA SER A 375 -0.08 -19.52 -21.79
C SER A 375 -0.38 -18.03 -21.97
N THR A 376 -0.18 -17.48 -23.16
CA THR A 376 -0.54 -16.08 -23.48
C THR A 376 -2.05 -15.84 -23.44
N ILE A 377 -2.84 -16.84 -23.80
CA ILE A 377 -4.31 -16.80 -23.68
C ILE A 377 -4.71 -16.96 -22.21
N ASN A 378 -4.15 -17.94 -21.52
CA ASN A 378 -4.49 -18.23 -20.12
C ASN A 378 -4.21 -17.02 -19.21
N THR A 379 -3.08 -16.32 -19.41
CA THR A 379 -2.76 -15.08 -18.71
C THR A 379 -3.83 -14.01 -18.92
N ASN A 380 -4.24 -13.80 -20.16
CA ASN A 380 -5.31 -12.83 -20.47
C ASN A 380 -6.68 -13.27 -19.90
N GLN A 381 -6.99 -14.56 -19.89
CA GLN A 381 -8.22 -15.08 -19.27
C GLN A 381 -8.22 -14.91 -17.74
N TYR A 382 -7.07 -15.03 -17.10
CA TYR A 382 -6.92 -14.70 -15.67
C TYR A 382 -7.25 -13.24 -15.43
N ILE A 383 -6.68 -12.33 -16.22
CA ILE A 383 -6.96 -10.89 -16.14
C ILE A 383 -8.43 -10.59 -16.45
N GLU A 384 -9.01 -11.23 -17.49
CA GLU A 384 -10.42 -11.10 -17.86
C GLU A 384 -11.35 -11.43 -16.69
N ASN A 385 -11.12 -12.58 -16.03
CA ASN A 385 -11.92 -12.99 -14.87
C ASN A 385 -11.80 -12.01 -13.70
N MET A 386 -10.62 -11.45 -13.48
CA MET A 386 -10.39 -10.46 -12.44
C MET A 386 -11.14 -9.16 -12.73
N LEU A 387 -11.03 -8.63 -13.95
CA LEU A 387 -11.73 -7.42 -14.38
C LEU A 387 -13.26 -7.60 -14.36
N ASP A 388 -13.77 -8.74 -14.82
CA ASP A 388 -15.20 -9.08 -14.75
C ASP A 388 -15.71 -9.10 -13.29
N SER A 389 -14.94 -9.73 -12.40
CA SER A 389 -15.26 -9.79 -10.97
C SER A 389 -15.19 -8.41 -10.30
N TRP A 390 -14.36 -7.49 -10.80
CA TRP A 390 -14.24 -6.12 -10.29
C TRP A 390 -15.38 -5.21 -10.80
N GLY A 391 -16.08 -5.61 -11.85
CA GLY A 391 -17.23 -4.88 -12.41
C GLY A 391 -16.95 -4.14 -13.73
N PHE A 392 -15.93 -4.55 -14.48
CA PHE A 392 -15.73 -4.05 -15.85
C PHE A 392 -16.86 -4.52 -16.76
N GLU A 393 -17.38 -3.61 -17.56
CA GLU A 393 -18.59 -3.85 -18.34
C GLU A 393 -18.34 -4.25 -19.79
N ASP A 394 -17.24 -3.76 -20.40
CA ASP A 394 -16.86 -4.06 -21.77
C ASP A 394 -15.42 -4.56 -21.86
N ILE A 395 -15.25 -5.87 -21.79
CA ILE A 395 -13.97 -6.53 -21.92
C ILE A 395 -13.85 -7.14 -23.29
N MET A 396 -13.18 -6.43 -24.20
CA MET A 396 -12.93 -6.90 -25.56
C MET A 396 -11.78 -7.90 -25.58
N THR A 397 -11.96 -9.07 -26.18
CA THR A 397 -10.95 -10.11 -26.21
C THR A 397 -10.60 -10.56 -27.63
N ASN A 398 -9.30 -10.88 -27.87
CA ASN A 398 -8.84 -11.53 -29.09
C ASN A 398 -7.83 -12.63 -28.76
N TYR A 399 -8.35 -13.85 -28.60
CA TYR A 399 -7.58 -15.03 -28.20
C TYR A 399 -7.33 -15.98 -29.38
N GLY A 400 -6.09 -15.96 -29.87
CA GLY A 400 -5.71 -16.82 -31.00
C GLY A 400 -6.41 -16.46 -32.32
N GLY A 401 -6.89 -15.25 -32.48
CA GLY A 401 -7.59 -14.77 -33.65
C GLY A 401 -6.63 -14.45 -34.83
N SER A 402 -7.06 -13.57 -35.70
CA SER A 402 -6.28 -13.05 -36.81
C SER A 402 -6.48 -11.54 -36.94
N ASN A 403 -5.60 -10.89 -37.71
CA ASN A 403 -5.72 -9.46 -37.98
C ASN A 403 -5.60 -8.60 -36.69
N TYR A 404 -4.70 -8.99 -35.82
CA TYR A 404 -4.45 -8.35 -34.52
C TYR A 404 -4.28 -6.83 -34.61
N ASN A 405 -3.48 -6.35 -35.59
CA ASN A 405 -3.23 -4.92 -35.74
C ASN A 405 -4.52 -4.11 -35.94
N ASN A 406 -5.40 -4.53 -36.86
CA ASN A 406 -6.67 -3.79 -37.08
C ASN A 406 -7.60 -3.93 -35.90
N TRP A 407 -7.62 -5.09 -35.24
CA TRP A 407 -8.46 -5.32 -34.08
C TRP A 407 -8.02 -4.40 -32.92
N MET A 408 -6.70 -4.33 -32.61
CA MET A 408 -6.16 -3.49 -31.56
C MET A 408 -6.39 -2.00 -31.83
N ASN A 409 -6.21 -1.55 -33.09
CA ASN A 409 -6.51 -0.16 -33.45
C ASN A 409 -8.01 0.17 -33.29
N ASN A 410 -8.92 -0.77 -33.61
CA ASN A 410 -10.35 -0.57 -33.41
C ASN A 410 -10.72 -0.54 -31.91
N ALA A 411 -10.16 -1.43 -31.09
CA ALA A 411 -10.38 -1.45 -29.65
C ALA A 411 -9.87 -0.15 -29.00
N LEU A 412 -8.67 0.26 -29.34
CA LEU A 412 -8.10 1.53 -28.87
C LEU A 412 -8.99 2.72 -29.26
N GLY A 413 -9.44 2.79 -30.53
CA GLY A 413 -10.30 3.86 -31.02
C GLY A 413 -11.73 3.86 -30.45
N ALA A 414 -12.20 2.74 -29.91
CA ALA A 414 -13.48 2.65 -29.22
C ALA A 414 -13.43 3.26 -27.80
N GLY A 415 -12.25 3.39 -27.21
CA GLY A 415 -12.03 3.86 -25.86
C GLY A 415 -11.97 2.70 -24.86
N ILE A 416 -10.83 2.57 -24.19
CA ILE A 416 -10.57 1.55 -23.18
C ILE A 416 -9.72 2.14 -22.06
N GLY A 417 -9.92 1.68 -20.81
CA GLY A 417 -9.11 2.06 -19.65
C GLY A 417 -7.85 1.20 -19.51
N TYR A 418 -7.92 -0.08 -19.91
CA TYR A 418 -6.80 -1.02 -19.82
C TYR A 418 -6.57 -1.73 -21.14
N PHE A 419 -5.29 -1.82 -21.54
CA PHE A 419 -4.92 -2.46 -22.79
C PHE A 419 -3.78 -3.46 -22.57
N ASN A 420 -4.08 -4.75 -22.70
CA ASN A 420 -3.13 -5.82 -22.47
C ASN A 420 -2.83 -6.64 -23.73
N TYR A 421 -1.54 -7.00 -23.92
CA TYR A 421 -1.11 -7.89 -25.00
C TYR A 421 -0.06 -8.89 -24.52
N ARG A 422 -0.31 -10.16 -24.80
CA ARG A 422 0.67 -11.25 -24.65
C ARG A 422 0.90 -11.96 -25.99
N GLY A 423 2.15 -12.21 -26.33
CA GLY A 423 2.56 -12.88 -27.56
C GLY A 423 4.04 -13.29 -27.50
N TYR A 424 4.68 -13.43 -28.67
CA TYR A 424 6.07 -13.87 -28.76
C TYR A 424 7.07 -12.72 -28.89
N ILE A 425 6.97 -11.91 -29.92
CA ILE A 425 7.85 -10.76 -30.15
C ILE A 425 7.09 -9.61 -30.77
N GLY A 426 7.30 -8.39 -30.26
CA GLY A 426 6.48 -7.24 -30.65
C GLY A 426 5.00 -7.48 -30.33
N VAL A 427 4.11 -6.85 -31.05
CA VAL A 427 2.65 -6.90 -30.87
C VAL A 427 1.91 -7.25 -32.16
N SER A 428 2.30 -8.30 -32.82
CA SER A 428 1.62 -8.86 -34.01
C SER A 428 1.32 -7.83 -35.12
N GLY A 429 2.28 -6.91 -35.35
CA GLY A 429 2.21 -5.89 -36.38
C GLY A 429 1.55 -4.57 -35.94
N PHE A 430 1.08 -4.46 -34.72
CA PHE A 430 0.68 -3.18 -34.13
C PHE A 430 1.91 -2.32 -33.83
N ASN A 431 1.92 -1.06 -34.20
CA ASN A 431 3.09 -0.19 -34.06
C ASN A 431 2.93 0.92 -32.99
N GLY A 432 1.83 0.86 -32.22
CA GLY A 432 1.61 1.68 -31.04
C GLY A 432 1.27 3.15 -31.30
N GLY A 433 1.90 3.80 -32.25
CA GLY A 433 1.76 5.25 -32.45
C GLY A 433 0.97 5.62 -33.69
N ASP A 434 1.28 4.97 -34.81
CA ASP A 434 0.67 5.26 -36.11
C ASP A 434 -0.78 4.73 -36.17
N GLY A 435 -1.73 5.61 -36.01
CA GLY A 435 -3.15 5.28 -36.04
C GLY A 435 -3.86 5.26 -34.70
N ALA A 436 -3.18 5.58 -33.60
CA ALA A 436 -3.86 5.86 -32.36
C ALA A 436 -4.85 7.01 -32.56
N ASN A 437 -6.13 6.73 -32.39
CA ASN A 437 -7.23 7.66 -32.62
C ASN A 437 -8.25 7.63 -31.47
N ASN A 438 -7.71 7.46 -30.28
CA ASN A 438 -8.51 7.37 -29.05
C ASN A 438 -8.70 8.72 -28.34
N GLY A 439 -8.03 9.80 -28.82
CA GLY A 439 -8.14 11.11 -28.18
C GLY A 439 -7.71 11.06 -26.70
N TRP A 440 -8.53 11.64 -25.85
CA TRP A 440 -8.30 11.68 -24.40
C TRP A 440 -8.58 10.35 -23.67
N MET A 441 -9.17 9.34 -24.32
CA MET A 441 -9.38 8.03 -23.75
C MET A 441 -8.07 7.22 -23.75
N THR A 442 -7.12 7.59 -22.90
CA THR A 442 -5.75 7.08 -22.90
C THR A 442 -5.56 5.98 -21.85
N PRO A 443 -5.49 4.68 -22.28
CA PRO A 443 -5.42 3.56 -21.37
C PRO A 443 -4.09 3.45 -20.62
N PHE A 444 -4.12 2.70 -19.52
CA PHE A 444 -2.95 2.03 -18.96
C PHE A 444 -2.63 0.80 -19.82
N VAL A 445 -1.38 0.68 -20.30
CA VAL A 445 -0.97 -0.30 -21.31
C VAL A 445 0.06 -1.26 -20.74
N THR A 446 -0.17 -2.57 -20.92
CA THR A 446 0.76 -3.63 -20.52
C THR A 446 1.06 -4.53 -21.74
N PHE A 447 2.23 -4.31 -22.35
CA PHE A 447 2.69 -5.09 -23.50
C PHE A 447 3.96 -5.85 -23.14
N LEU A 448 3.85 -6.83 -22.24
CA LEU A 448 5.01 -7.57 -21.73
C LEU A 448 5.42 -8.71 -22.68
N THR A 449 6.00 -8.31 -23.80
CA THR A 449 6.45 -9.18 -24.87
C THR A 449 7.82 -8.70 -25.37
N CYS A 450 8.62 -9.60 -25.91
CA CYS A 450 9.97 -9.28 -26.41
C CYS A 450 10.00 -8.01 -27.26
N SER A 451 10.94 -7.11 -26.99
CA SER A 451 11.22 -5.85 -27.71
C SER A 451 10.09 -4.82 -27.74
N THR A 452 9.06 -4.94 -26.89
CA THR A 452 8.01 -3.93 -26.83
C THR A 452 8.44 -2.67 -26.09
N GLY A 453 9.37 -2.81 -25.14
CA GLY A 453 9.93 -1.75 -24.31
C GLY A 453 11.44 -1.53 -24.49
N SER A 454 11.98 -1.73 -25.69
CA SER A 454 13.40 -1.49 -25.98
C SER A 454 13.68 -0.01 -26.20
N PHE A 455 13.56 0.80 -25.12
CA PHE A 455 13.69 2.27 -25.16
C PHE A 455 15.13 2.78 -25.27
N GLY A 456 16.12 1.94 -24.92
CA GLY A 456 17.54 2.26 -25.10
C GLY A 456 18.08 1.88 -26.49
N SER A 457 17.20 1.54 -27.44
CA SER A 457 17.58 1.04 -28.75
C SER A 457 17.92 2.17 -29.72
N SER A 458 19.13 2.13 -30.30
CA SER A 458 19.52 3.05 -31.38
C SER A 458 18.79 2.83 -32.72
N TRP A 459 17.87 1.88 -32.80
CA TRP A 459 17.15 1.51 -34.05
C TRP A 459 15.79 2.23 -34.19
N GLY A 460 15.41 3.06 -33.23
CA GLY A 460 14.18 3.84 -33.22
C GLY A 460 13.36 3.55 -31.94
N GLU A 461 12.27 4.27 -31.83
CA GLU A 461 11.38 4.22 -30.66
C GLU A 461 10.74 2.83 -30.51
N SER A 462 10.60 2.38 -29.25
CA SER A 462 9.88 1.15 -28.92
C SER A 462 8.37 1.31 -29.10
N ILE A 463 7.65 0.20 -29.07
CA ILE A 463 6.19 0.21 -29.20
C ILE A 463 5.53 0.97 -28.06
N ILE A 464 6.00 0.76 -26.81
CA ILE A 464 5.42 1.46 -25.67
C ILE A 464 5.75 2.96 -25.67
N GLU A 465 6.92 3.37 -26.18
CA GLU A 465 7.24 4.79 -26.34
C GLU A 465 6.35 5.43 -27.40
N ASN A 466 6.13 4.76 -28.55
CA ASN A 466 5.19 5.22 -29.55
C ASN A 466 3.78 5.38 -28.99
N MET A 467 3.31 4.43 -28.15
CA MET A 467 2.04 4.56 -27.45
C MET A 467 2.05 5.73 -26.47
N PHE A 468 3.10 5.87 -25.67
CA PHE A 468 3.24 6.91 -24.66
C PHE A 468 3.36 8.31 -25.24
N ARG A 469 4.09 8.49 -26.37
CA ARG A 469 4.36 9.78 -27.02
C ARG A 469 3.29 10.18 -28.05
N SER A 470 2.30 9.29 -28.34
CA SER A 470 1.32 9.47 -29.43
C SER A 470 0.46 10.72 -29.28
N GLY A 471 0.18 11.36 -30.43
CA GLY A 471 -0.76 12.46 -30.54
C GLY A 471 -0.14 13.85 -30.41
N THR A 472 -0.97 14.82 -30.03
CA THR A 472 -0.60 16.23 -29.78
C THR A 472 -1.26 16.71 -28.50
N VAL A 473 -0.87 17.86 -27.98
CA VAL A 473 -1.47 18.44 -26.76
C VAL A 473 -2.99 18.63 -26.88
N SER A 474 -3.49 19.00 -28.06
CA SER A 474 -4.94 19.22 -28.27
C SER A 474 -5.71 17.99 -28.78
N ASN A 475 -5.01 16.96 -29.21
CA ASN A 475 -5.57 15.73 -29.69
C ASN A 475 -4.59 14.59 -29.39
N PRO A 476 -4.48 14.16 -28.13
CA PRO A 476 -3.59 13.10 -27.73
C PRO A 476 -4.06 11.74 -28.27
N GLY A 477 -3.29 10.71 -27.97
CA GLY A 477 -3.64 9.34 -28.35
C GLY A 477 -2.69 8.36 -27.67
N GLY A 478 -2.88 7.08 -27.92
CA GLY A 478 -2.09 6.02 -27.31
C GLY A 478 -2.40 5.85 -25.81
N GLY A 479 -1.40 5.54 -25.01
CA GLY A 479 -1.54 5.30 -23.57
C GLY A 479 -1.09 6.47 -22.69
N VAL A 480 -1.64 6.57 -21.50
CA VAL A 480 -1.20 7.53 -20.46
C VAL A 480 0.04 7.03 -19.75
N ALA A 481 0.13 5.73 -19.53
CA ALA A 481 1.30 5.03 -19.03
C ALA A 481 1.38 3.65 -19.70
N CYS A 482 2.62 3.19 -19.97
CA CYS A 482 2.84 1.99 -20.75
C CYS A 482 3.97 1.16 -20.15
N ILE A 483 3.72 -0.12 -19.87
CA ILE A 483 4.72 -1.07 -19.41
C ILE A 483 5.09 -2.01 -20.57
N GLY A 484 6.38 -2.23 -20.78
CA GLY A 484 6.88 -3.13 -21.80
C GLY A 484 8.21 -3.76 -21.42
N THR A 485 8.62 -4.75 -22.22
CA THR A 485 9.82 -5.53 -21.96
C THR A 485 10.93 -5.19 -22.94
N ALA A 486 12.07 -4.82 -22.43
CA ALA A 486 13.30 -4.56 -23.23
C ALA A 486 13.84 -5.87 -23.82
N THR A 487 14.61 -5.72 -24.91
CA THR A 487 15.31 -6.81 -25.64
C THR A 487 14.41 -7.91 -26.21
N SER A 488 14.98 -8.75 -27.07
CA SER A 488 14.25 -9.88 -27.72
C SER A 488 14.53 -11.23 -27.06
N GLY A 489 15.28 -11.29 -25.98
CA GLY A 489 15.67 -12.51 -25.26
C GLY A 489 14.88 -12.77 -24.01
N THR A 490 13.58 -12.51 -23.98
CA THR A 490 12.75 -12.66 -22.78
C THR A 490 12.13 -14.05 -22.68
N HIS A 491 11.58 -14.38 -21.51
CA HIS A 491 10.92 -15.66 -21.24
C HIS A 491 9.41 -15.45 -21.02
N THR A 492 8.61 -16.20 -21.76
CA THR A 492 7.14 -16.06 -21.74
C THR A 492 6.54 -16.23 -20.34
N ALA A 493 6.99 -17.25 -19.59
CA ALA A 493 6.46 -17.52 -18.25
C ALA A 493 6.74 -16.36 -17.27
N PHE A 494 7.92 -15.75 -17.32
CA PHE A 494 8.28 -14.63 -16.43
C PHE A 494 7.43 -13.39 -16.73
N ASN A 495 7.29 -13.06 -18.00
CA ASN A 495 6.44 -11.94 -18.41
C ASN A 495 4.96 -12.19 -18.04
N ASN A 496 4.46 -13.45 -18.13
CA ASN A 496 3.12 -13.78 -17.67
C ASN A 496 2.93 -13.49 -16.19
N ILE A 497 3.91 -13.88 -15.34
CA ILE A 497 3.83 -13.67 -13.90
C ILE A 497 3.87 -12.18 -13.55
N VAL A 498 4.81 -11.43 -14.13
CA VAL A 498 4.89 -9.97 -13.91
C VAL A 498 3.58 -9.30 -14.30
N GLU A 499 2.98 -9.68 -15.42
CA GLU A 499 1.73 -9.11 -15.91
C GLU A 499 0.54 -9.45 -15.00
N MET A 500 0.40 -10.72 -14.61
CA MET A 500 -0.63 -11.12 -13.64
C MET A 500 -0.47 -10.37 -12.31
N GLY A 501 0.77 -10.25 -11.81
CA GLY A 501 1.07 -9.52 -10.58
C GLY A 501 0.76 -8.01 -10.67
N ILE A 502 0.93 -7.38 -11.84
CA ILE A 502 0.52 -5.98 -12.07
C ILE A 502 -0.99 -5.82 -11.86
N TYR A 503 -1.79 -6.67 -12.53
CA TYR A 503 -3.25 -6.59 -12.43
C TYR A 503 -3.77 -6.99 -11.05
N GLU A 504 -3.16 -8.00 -10.42
CA GLU A 504 -3.46 -8.37 -9.03
C GLU A 504 -3.18 -7.21 -8.07
N GLY A 505 -2.07 -6.49 -8.29
CA GLY A 505 -1.76 -5.29 -7.53
C GLY A 505 -2.81 -4.19 -7.67
N ILE A 506 -3.22 -3.88 -8.91
CA ILE A 506 -4.17 -2.80 -9.19
C ILE A 506 -5.57 -3.09 -8.62
N PHE A 507 -6.08 -4.31 -8.79
CA PHE A 507 -7.47 -4.66 -8.46
C PHE A 507 -7.60 -5.32 -7.09
N PRO A 508 -7.27 -6.60 -6.85
CA PRO A 508 -7.50 -7.23 -5.54
C PRO A 508 -6.71 -6.61 -4.39
N LYS A 509 -5.53 -6.03 -4.67
CA LYS A 509 -4.67 -5.40 -3.66
C LYS A 509 -4.79 -3.88 -3.61
N GLU A 510 -5.61 -3.32 -4.47
CA GLU A 510 -5.98 -1.91 -4.52
C GLU A 510 -4.80 -0.91 -4.58
N LEU A 511 -3.66 -1.34 -5.13
CA LEU A 511 -2.54 -0.43 -5.39
C LEU A 511 -2.96 0.69 -6.35
N GLU A 512 -2.74 1.93 -5.96
CA GLU A 512 -3.34 3.07 -6.65
C GLU A 512 -2.51 3.57 -7.84
N THR A 513 -1.18 3.30 -7.87
CA THR A 513 -0.30 3.94 -8.84
C THR A 513 0.36 2.96 -9.80
N GLY A 514 0.71 3.44 -11.00
CA GLY A 514 1.41 2.64 -12.01
C GLY A 514 2.78 2.15 -11.55
N GLY A 515 3.49 2.91 -10.72
CA GLY A 515 4.76 2.52 -10.12
C GLY A 515 4.61 1.35 -9.13
N ALA A 516 3.63 1.43 -8.23
CA ALA A 516 3.32 0.37 -7.28
C ALA A 516 2.85 -0.92 -7.99
N ALA A 517 2.02 -0.79 -9.02
CA ALA A 517 1.56 -1.92 -9.82
C ALA A 517 2.72 -2.67 -10.48
N LEU A 518 3.69 -1.97 -11.12
CA LEU A 518 4.88 -2.61 -11.68
C LEU A 518 5.76 -3.22 -10.58
N GLY A 519 5.90 -2.54 -9.44
CA GLY A 519 6.60 -3.06 -8.25
C GLY A 519 6.03 -4.42 -7.83
N MET A 520 4.72 -4.52 -7.66
CA MET A 520 4.03 -5.77 -7.33
C MET A 520 4.25 -6.87 -8.38
N GLY A 521 4.23 -6.52 -9.67
CA GLY A 521 4.52 -7.48 -10.74
C GLY A 521 5.93 -8.09 -10.63
N LYS A 522 6.94 -7.29 -10.30
CA LYS A 522 8.33 -7.76 -10.10
C LYS A 522 8.48 -8.59 -8.82
N LEU A 523 7.79 -8.20 -7.75
CA LEU A 523 7.75 -8.97 -6.50
C LEU A 523 7.05 -10.31 -6.68
N ALA A 524 5.98 -10.36 -7.47
CA ALA A 524 5.32 -11.62 -7.84
C ALA A 524 6.27 -12.58 -8.58
N LEU A 525 7.16 -12.06 -9.44
CA LEU A 525 8.17 -12.88 -10.10
C LEU A 525 9.21 -13.40 -9.10
N LEU A 526 9.65 -12.58 -8.15
CA LEU A 526 10.57 -12.99 -7.08
C LEU A 526 9.95 -14.10 -6.22
N LEU A 527 8.69 -13.95 -5.81
CA LEU A 527 7.97 -14.97 -5.04
C LEU A 527 7.78 -16.27 -5.82
N ALA A 528 7.50 -16.19 -7.13
CA ALA A 528 7.33 -17.39 -7.97
C ALA A 528 8.65 -18.15 -8.23
N TYR A 529 9.78 -17.44 -8.29
CA TYR A 529 11.11 -18.01 -8.57
C TYR A 529 12.17 -17.42 -7.63
N PRO A 530 12.11 -17.74 -6.33
CA PRO A 530 13.03 -17.16 -5.32
C PRO A 530 14.47 -17.66 -5.48
N THR A 531 14.63 -18.93 -5.86
CA THR A 531 15.96 -19.50 -6.18
C THR A 531 16.32 -19.13 -7.61
N ASP A 532 17.26 -18.20 -7.76
CA ASP A 532 17.70 -17.69 -9.06
C ASP A 532 19.16 -18.00 -9.35
N PRO A 533 19.49 -19.27 -9.65
CA PRO A 533 20.88 -19.71 -9.81
C PRO A 533 21.59 -19.08 -11.02
N SER A 534 20.86 -18.42 -11.89
CA SER A 534 21.36 -17.81 -13.13
C SER A 534 21.04 -16.32 -13.25
N ASN A 535 20.61 -15.67 -12.18
CA ASN A 535 20.11 -14.28 -12.11
C ASN A 535 18.98 -13.96 -13.11
N LYS A 536 18.17 -14.94 -13.46
CA LYS A 536 17.10 -14.76 -14.45
C LYS A 536 15.95 -13.92 -13.88
N THR A 537 15.55 -14.16 -12.62
CA THR A 537 14.52 -13.37 -11.94
C THR A 537 14.93 -11.90 -11.91
N SER A 538 16.16 -11.60 -11.50
CA SER A 538 16.73 -10.25 -11.50
C SER A 538 16.74 -9.64 -12.89
N ILE A 539 17.31 -10.33 -13.88
CA ILE A 539 17.46 -9.84 -15.25
C ILE A 539 16.11 -9.59 -15.91
N PHE A 540 15.14 -10.49 -15.77
CA PHE A 540 13.82 -10.32 -16.37
C PHE A 540 12.98 -9.27 -15.65
N SER A 541 13.14 -9.07 -14.34
CA SER A 541 12.57 -7.93 -13.61
C SER A 541 13.16 -6.61 -14.08
N HIS A 542 14.48 -6.55 -14.32
CA HIS A 542 15.18 -5.40 -14.85
C HIS A 542 14.64 -4.96 -16.22
N TRP A 543 14.29 -5.90 -17.10
CA TRP A 543 13.84 -5.60 -18.46
C TRP A 543 12.39 -5.11 -18.55
N ASN A 544 11.59 -5.18 -17.48
CA ASN A 544 10.23 -4.66 -17.45
C ASN A 544 10.21 -3.23 -16.90
N ASN A 545 9.78 -2.27 -17.74
CA ASN A 545 9.91 -0.84 -17.44
C ASN A 545 8.61 -0.09 -17.68
N LEU A 546 8.36 0.94 -16.87
CA LEU A 546 7.21 1.84 -16.95
C LEU A 546 7.59 3.11 -17.70
N MET A 547 6.96 3.36 -18.84
CA MET A 547 6.92 4.67 -19.50
C MET A 547 5.71 5.42 -18.98
N GLY A 548 5.94 6.36 -18.07
CA GLY A 548 4.91 7.12 -17.37
C GLY A 548 5.42 7.71 -16.06
N ASP A 549 4.63 8.57 -15.47
CA ASP A 549 4.84 9.07 -14.11
C ASP A 549 4.57 7.92 -13.12
N PRO A 550 5.51 7.55 -12.24
CA PRO A 550 5.30 6.42 -11.32
C PRO A 550 4.21 6.68 -10.28
N ALA A 551 3.91 7.95 -9.98
CA ALA A 551 2.85 8.35 -9.08
C ALA A 551 1.49 8.58 -9.80
N LEU A 552 1.37 8.20 -11.10
CA LEU A 552 0.12 8.26 -11.83
C LEU A 552 -0.93 7.39 -11.13
N GLN A 553 -2.00 8.01 -10.61
CA GLN A 553 -3.13 7.31 -10.00
C GLN A 553 -4.01 6.67 -11.07
N LEU A 554 -4.31 5.38 -10.91
CA LEU A 554 -5.06 4.57 -11.88
C LEU A 554 -6.55 4.52 -11.51
N TRP A 555 -7.40 4.76 -12.50
CA TRP A 555 -8.84 4.58 -12.39
C TRP A 555 -9.20 3.09 -12.47
N THR A 556 -10.05 2.62 -11.57
CA THR A 556 -10.55 1.23 -11.55
C THR A 556 -12.07 1.14 -11.55
N LEU A 557 -12.73 2.26 -11.37
CA LEU A 557 -14.18 2.44 -11.47
C LEU A 557 -14.46 3.66 -12.36
N ARG A 558 -15.74 3.89 -12.69
CA ARG A 558 -16.15 5.14 -13.31
C ARG A 558 -15.82 6.30 -12.38
N PRO A 559 -15.27 7.40 -12.89
CA PRO A 559 -15.07 8.60 -12.09
C PRO A 559 -16.38 9.11 -11.48
N ALA A 560 -16.42 9.24 -10.16
CA ALA A 560 -17.50 9.86 -9.41
C ALA A 560 -17.18 11.34 -9.11
N GLU A 561 -18.20 12.15 -8.81
CA GLU A 561 -18.02 13.55 -8.42
C GLU A 561 -18.08 13.69 -6.90
N PHE A 562 -17.35 14.68 -6.37
CA PHE A 562 -17.47 15.11 -4.97
C PHE A 562 -18.49 16.25 -4.83
N ILE A 563 -19.16 16.25 -3.68
CA ILE A 563 -19.78 17.45 -3.10
C ILE A 563 -18.84 17.88 -1.96
N VAL A 564 -18.15 19.02 -2.15
CA VAL A 564 -17.22 19.55 -1.15
C VAL A 564 -17.77 20.85 -0.59
N VAL A 565 -17.81 20.95 0.74
CA VAL A 565 -18.26 22.14 1.44
C VAL A 565 -17.12 22.65 2.31
N HIS A 566 -16.68 23.87 2.07
CA HIS A 566 -15.74 24.63 2.90
C HIS A 566 -16.06 26.12 2.80
N SER A 567 -15.49 26.92 3.70
CA SER A 567 -15.61 28.39 3.61
C SER A 567 -14.84 28.90 2.40
N GLU A 568 -15.45 29.76 1.59
CA GLU A 568 -14.77 30.50 0.50
C GLU A 568 -13.88 31.62 1.06
N TYR A 569 -14.20 32.11 2.26
CA TYR A 569 -13.50 33.23 2.91
C TYR A 569 -13.24 32.88 4.36
N LEU A 570 -12.06 33.21 4.85
CA LEU A 570 -11.69 33.11 6.25
C LEU A 570 -11.26 34.46 6.80
N ALA A 571 -11.60 34.71 8.05
CA ALA A 571 -11.07 35.85 8.77
C ALA A 571 -9.61 35.59 9.15
N SER A 572 -8.74 36.59 9.00
CA SER A 572 -7.38 36.49 9.52
C SER A 572 -7.40 36.22 11.03
N GLY A 573 -6.53 35.32 11.48
CA GLY A 573 -6.52 34.82 12.85
C GLY A 573 -7.31 33.52 13.06
N SER A 574 -8.04 33.04 12.05
CA SER A 574 -8.53 31.66 12.08
C SER A 574 -7.36 30.66 12.11
N ASN A 575 -7.48 29.63 12.92
CA ASN A 575 -6.41 28.61 13.06
C ASN A 575 -6.78 27.25 12.47
N VAL A 576 -7.96 27.14 11.88
CA VAL A 576 -8.48 25.88 11.31
C VAL A 576 -9.49 26.13 10.20
N VAL A 577 -9.53 25.22 9.24
CA VAL A 577 -10.58 25.14 8.22
C VAL A 577 -11.28 23.80 8.32
N GLU A 578 -12.60 23.85 8.37
CA GLU A 578 -13.42 22.65 8.23
C GLU A 578 -13.73 22.39 6.76
N VAL A 579 -13.56 21.14 6.34
CA VAL A 579 -13.97 20.66 5.01
C VAL A 579 -14.85 19.43 5.18
N ILE A 580 -15.99 19.43 4.51
CA ILE A 580 -16.93 18.29 4.49
C ILE A 580 -17.01 17.76 3.07
N VAL A 581 -16.85 16.46 2.91
CA VAL A 581 -16.77 15.75 1.63
C VAL A 581 -17.86 14.68 1.56
N GLY A 582 -18.73 14.79 0.57
CA GLY A 582 -19.71 13.78 0.22
C GLY A 582 -19.59 13.36 -1.24
N ASP A 583 -20.24 12.25 -1.61
CA ASP A 583 -20.45 11.87 -3.01
C ASP A 583 -21.65 12.63 -3.61
N GLU A 584 -21.99 12.33 -4.88
CA GLU A 584 -23.11 12.98 -5.60
C GLU A 584 -24.50 12.77 -4.95
N ASP A 585 -24.67 11.73 -4.15
CA ASP A 585 -25.87 11.42 -3.37
C ASP A 585 -25.83 12.05 -1.96
N GLY A 586 -24.74 12.72 -1.58
CA GLY A 586 -24.51 13.33 -0.28
C GLY A 586 -24.15 12.31 0.81
N ILE A 587 -23.66 11.11 0.43
CA ILE A 587 -23.13 10.13 1.37
C ILE A 587 -21.71 10.58 1.77
N PRO A 588 -21.35 10.61 3.06
CA PRO A 588 -20.03 10.96 3.51
C PRO A 588 -18.93 10.15 2.82
N VAL A 589 -17.85 10.81 2.45
CA VAL A 589 -16.68 10.14 1.85
C VAL A 589 -15.54 10.15 2.86
N GLU A 590 -15.37 9.02 3.54
CA GLU A 590 -14.26 8.74 4.44
C GLU A 590 -12.93 8.61 3.69
N ASN A 591 -11.80 8.89 4.35
CA ASN A 591 -10.46 8.75 3.79
C ASN A 591 -10.24 9.50 2.45
N ALA A 592 -10.95 10.62 2.23
CA ALA A 592 -10.62 11.55 1.16
C ALA A 592 -9.45 12.44 1.62
N ARG A 593 -8.40 12.51 0.82
CA ARG A 593 -7.26 13.41 1.09
C ARG A 593 -7.66 14.83 0.75
N VAL A 594 -7.67 15.71 1.75
CA VAL A 594 -7.86 17.16 1.60
C VAL A 594 -6.52 17.84 1.74
N VAL A 595 -6.14 18.63 0.76
CA VAL A 595 -4.84 19.32 0.67
C VAL A 595 -5.06 20.81 0.60
N PHE A 596 -4.39 21.56 1.46
CA PHE A 596 -4.22 22.99 1.36
C PHE A 596 -2.83 23.30 0.90
N LEU A 597 -2.68 24.11 -0.12
CA LEU A 597 -1.41 24.60 -0.64
C LEU A 597 -1.41 26.11 -0.63
N ASP A 598 -0.41 26.70 0.00
CA ASP A 598 -0.23 28.14 0.08
C ASP A 598 0.59 28.71 -1.08
N ASP A 599 0.73 30.05 -1.13
CA ASP A 599 1.52 30.75 -2.15
C ASP A 599 3.05 30.49 -2.04
N ASN A 600 3.53 29.84 -0.98
CA ASN A 600 4.94 29.48 -0.77
C ASN A 600 5.26 28.03 -1.18
N ASP A 601 4.31 27.32 -1.78
CA ASP A 601 4.38 25.88 -2.07
C ASP A 601 4.42 24.98 -0.80
N GLU A 602 4.01 25.49 0.37
CA GLU A 602 3.86 24.71 1.59
C GLU A 602 2.49 24.06 1.61
N SER A 603 2.43 22.75 1.81
CA SER A 603 1.18 21.99 1.80
C SER A 603 0.90 21.33 3.13
N ILE A 604 -0.37 21.41 3.55
CA ILE A 604 -0.91 20.67 4.67
C ILE A 604 -1.98 19.73 4.13
N TYR A 605 -1.98 18.48 4.54
CA TYR A 605 -3.03 17.55 4.15
C TYR A 605 -3.52 16.75 5.36
N ARG A 606 -4.78 16.35 5.27
CA ARG A 606 -5.44 15.45 6.22
C ARG A 606 -6.44 14.58 5.46
N PHE A 607 -6.91 13.53 6.11
CA PHE A 607 -7.95 12.65 5.59
C PHE A 607 -9.27 12.91 6.29
N THR A 608 -10.38 12.78 5.56
CA THR A 608 -11.72 12.85 6.12
C THR A 608 -12.03 11.61 6.97
N ASP A 609 -12.79 11.80 8.04
CA ASP A 609 -13.32 10.77 8.92
C ASP A 609 -14.55 10.04 8.34
N GLU A 610 -15.20 9.18 9.13
CA GLU A 610 -16.39 8.40 8.76
C GLU A 610 -17.61 9.31 8.40
N GLU A 611 -17.66 10.52 8.93
CA GLU A 611 -18.65 11.55 8.63
C GLU A 611 -18.30 12.37 7.38
N GLY A 612 -17.18 12.08 6.71
CA GLY A 612 -16.67 12.82 5.56
C GLY A 612 -16.10 14.18 5.92
N ARG A 613 -15.76 14.41 7.20
CA ARG A 613 -15.32 15.69 7.75
C ARG A 613 -13.83 15.67 8.02
N VAL A 614 -13.19 16.83 7.89
CA VAL A 614 -11.81 17.03 8.32
C VAL A 614 -11.60 18.46 8.82
N LEU A 615 -10.80 18.61 9.87
CA LEU A 615 -10.31 19.87 10.39
C LEU A 615 -8.83 20.05 10.03
N ILE A 616 -8.51 21.08 9.25
CA ILE A 616 -7.14 21.34 8.80
C ILE A 616 -6.61 22.56 9.56
N PRO A 617 -5.57 22.39 10.38
CA PRO A 617 -4.91 23.50 11.06
C PRO A 617 -4.22 24.42 10.06
N ILE A 618 -4.32 25.74 10.31
CA ILE A 618 -3.65 26.79 9.54
C ILE A 618 -2.92 27.73 10.48
N GLU A 619 -1.87 28.41 9.99
CA GLU A 619 -1.19 29.41 10.79
C GLU A 619 -2.03 30.68 10.91
N THR A 620 -2.12 31.20 12.12
CA THR A 620 -2.99 32.35 12.45
C THR A 620 -2.56 33.69 11.85
N ASP A 621 -1.31 33.79 11.40
CA ASP A 621 -0.73 34.97 10.75
C ASP A 621 -0.67 34.87 9.22
N TYR A 622 -1.20 33.78 8.66
CA TYR A 622 -1.32 33.61 7.21
C TYR A 622 -2.27 34.64 6.60
N ASP A 623 -1.86 35.29 5.50
CA ASP A 623 -2.61 36.36 4.84
C ASP A 623 -2.71 36.24 3.31
N GLY A 624 -2.31 35.08 2.75
CA GLY A 624 -2.38 34.75 1.33
C GLY A 624 -3.63 33.96 0.96
N ASP A 625 -3.79 33.64 -0.33
CA ASP A 625 -4.82 32.72 -0.79
C ASP A 625 -4.34 31.27 -0.67
N MET A 626 -5.24 30.35 -0.36
CA MET A 626 -4.93 28.92 -0.30
C MET A 626 -5.73 28.16 -1.36
N SER A 627 -5.08 27.26 -2.10
CA SER A 627 -5.79 26.29 -2.90
C SER A 627 -6.27 25.12 -2.04
N VAL A 628 -7.47 24.62 -2.34
CA VAL A 628 -8.07 23.44 -1.70
C VAL A 628 -8.26 22.37 -2.73
N VAL A 629 -7.62 21.21 -2.55
CA VAL A 629 -7.79 20.08 -3.44
C VAL A 629 -8.24 18.87 -2.64
N VAL A 630 -9.33 18.22 -3.10
CA VAL A 630 -9.80 16.97 -2.51
C VAL A 630 -9.58 15.84 -3.49
N ARG A 631 -8.96 14.76 -3.02
CA ARG A 631 -8.67 13.58 -3.84
C ARG A 631 -9.02 12.28 -3.13
N LYS A 632 -9.58 11.37 -3.88
CA LYS A 632 -9.70 9.95 -3.53
C LYS A 632 -9.70 9.14 -4.82
N ARG A 633 -9.20 7.91 -4.79
CA ARG A 633 -9.24 7.02 -5.96
C ARG A 633 -10.67 6.89 -6.48
N ASN A 634 -10.83 6.92 -7.80
CA ASN A 634 -12.11 6.84 -8.51
C ASN A 634 -13.06 8.04 -8.31
N PHE A 635 -12.54 9.17 -7.78
CA PHE A 635 -13.26 10.44 -7.76
C PHE A 635 -12.54 11.50 -8.59
N ILE A 636 -13.30 12.31 -9.30
CA ILE A 636 -12.78 13.48 -10.01
C ILE A 636 -12.26 14.46 -8.95
N PRO A 637 -10.99 14.90 -9.03
CA PRO A 637 -10.46 15.83 -8.05
C PRO A 637 -11.29 17.10 -7.95
N TYR A 638 -11.60 17.52 -6.74
CA TYR A 638 -12.15 18.84 -6.48
C TYR A 638 -11.00 19.85 -6.38
N GLU A 639 -11.16 21.00 -7.00
CA GLU A 639 -10.23 22.14 -6.94
C GLU A 639 -11.02 23.39 -6.52
N GLY A 640 -10.66 24.00 -5.39
CA GLY A 640 -11.25 25.21 -4.83
C GLY A 640 -10.19 26.16 -4.28
N GLU A 641 -10.63 27.32 -3.78
CA GLU A 641 -9.76 28.35 -3.21
C GLU A 641 -10.39 28.90 -1.93
N ILE A 642 -9.57 29.35 -0.99
CA ILE A 642 -9.97 30.08 0.20
C ILE A 642 -9.23 31.41 0.21
N GLU A 643 -10.01 32.52 0.23
CA GLU A 643 -9.46 33.88 0.35
C GLU A 643 -9.40 34.32 1.83
N PHE A 644 -8.28 34.91 2.23
CA PHE A 644 -8.14 35.50 3.57
C PHE A 644 -8.47 36.97 3.54
N ASN A 645 -9.38 37.40 4.41
CA ASN A 645 -9.80 38.78 4.48
C ASN A 645 -9.16 39.50 5.68
N ASN A 646 -8.18 40.36 5.40
CA ASN A 646 -7.42 41.12 6.39
C ASN A 646 -8.03 42.46 6.76
N SER A 647 -9.26 42.80 6.29
CA SER A 647 -9.87 44.08 6.57
C SER A 647 -10.79 44.01 7.78
N GLY A 648 -10.55 44.82 8.82
CA GLY A 648 -11.44 44.94 9.97
C GLY A 648 -10.86 44.39 11.28
N ALA A 649 -11.73 43.87 12.13
CA ALA A 649 -11.30 43.16 13.33
C ALA A 649 -10.70 41.81 12.99
N VAL A 650 -9.61 41.41 13.66
CA VAL A 650 -8.94 40.11 13.52
C VAL A 650 -8.83 39.49 14.89
N LEU A 651 -9.58 38.43 15.12
CA LEU A 651 -9.50 37.64 16.33
C LEU A 651 -8.42 36.57 16.19
N ASN A 652 -7.53 36.49 17.17
CA ASN A 652 -6.56 35.40 17.31
C ASN A 652 -6.90 34.63 18.59
N ALA A 653 -7.37 33.40 18.45
CA ALA A 653 -7.54 32.46 19.55
C ALA A 653 -6.23 31.72 19.82
N MET A 654 -5.56 32.05 20.93
CA MET A 654 -4.23 31.53 21.28
C MET A 654 -4.36 30.14 21.92
N VAL A 655 -4.87 29.18 21.16
CA VAL A 655 -5.11 27.79 21.64
C VAL A 655 -3.82 27.05 22.00
N ASN A 656 -2.66 27.51 21.53
CA ASN A 656 -1.34 27.04 21.96
C ASN A 656 -0.98 27.48 23.41
N GLU A 657 -1.73 28.43 23.99
CA GLU A 657 -1.64 28.84 25.41
C GLU A 657 -2.78 28.25 26.24
N LEU A 658 -3.44 27.18 25.73
CA LEU A 658 -4.52 26.50 26.43
C LEU A 658 -4.09 26.02 27.82
N SER A 659 -4.86 26.44 28.84
CA SER A 659 -4.76 25.95 30.20
C SER A 659 -5.86 24.93 30.47
N ILE A 660 -5.49 23.73 30.86
CA ILE A 660 -6.38 22.64 31.22
C ILE A 660 -6.40 22.50 32.74
N THR A 661 -7.59 22.42 33.32
CA THR A 661 -7.75 22.05 34.72
C THR A 661 -8.88 21.02 34.86
N ASP A 662 -8.66 20.01 35.67
CA ASP A 662 -9.62 18.97 36.02
C ASP A 662 -10.14 19.15 37.46
N GLN A 663 -11.47 19.26 37.65
CA GLN A 663 -12.05 19.58 38.96
C GLN A 663 -12.47 18.33 39.76
N ASN A 664 -12.82 17.24 39.13
CA ASN A 664 -13.26 15.99 39.76
C ASN A 664 -12.36 14.79 39.44
N GLY A 665 -11.18 15.04 38.92
CA GLY A 665 -10.24 14.04 38.52
C GLY A 665 -9.08 13.85 39.50
N ASN A 666 -7.96 13.45 38.95
CA ASN A 666 -6.74 13.19 39.67
C ASN A 666 -5.90 14.47 39.92
N SER A 667 -6.29 15.60 39.34
CA SER A 667 -5.63 16.92 39.37
C SER A 667 -4.26 16.94 38.71
N ASP A 668 -4.10 16.22 37.62
CA ASP A 668 -2.87 16.18 36.80
C ASP A 668 -2.86 17.20 35.66
N ASN A 669 -4.00 17.87 35.40
CA ASN A 669 -4.19 18.86 34.33
C ASN A 669 -4.09 18.28 32.91
N VAL A 670 -4.39 17.01 32.75
CA VAL A 670 -4.57 16.37 31.45
C VAL A 670 -6.02 15.86 31.31
N ILE A 671 -6.40 15.49 30.10
CA ILE A 671 -7.78 15.09 29.79
C ILE A 671 -7.90 13.58 30.01
N ASN A 672 -8.58 13.16 31.08
CA ASN A 672 -8.78 11.75 31.38
C ASN A 672 -10.26 11.32 31.27
N PRO A 673 -10.55 10.05 30.95
CA PRO A 673 -11.92 9.56 30.90
C PRO A 673 -12.68 9.73 32.24
N GLY A 674 -13.90 10.29 32.17
CA GLY A 674 -14.77 10.46 33.31
C GLY A 674 -14.56 11.74 34.14
N GLU A 675 -13.71 12.63 33.70
CA GLU A 675 -13.41 13.90 34.39
C GLU A 675 -14.28 15.07 33.91
N ILE A 676 -14.32 16.13 34.71
CA ILE A 676 -14.84 17.43 34.32
C ILE A 676 -13.63 18.33 34.03
N ILE A 677 -13.51 18.76 32.80
CA ILE A 677 -12.39 19.52 32.28
C ILE A 677 -12.81 20.99 32.11
N THR A 678 -11.96 21.90 32.57
CA THR A 678 -12.08 23.32 32.29
C THR A 678 -10.95 23.74 31.36
N PHE A 679 -11.31 24.33 30.22
CA PHE A 679 -10.41 24.97 29.26
C PHE A 679 -10.42 26.47 29.46
N SER A 680 -9.25 27.09 29.47
CA SER A 680 -9.10 28.54 29.40
C SER A 680 -7.94 28.89 28.48
N PHE A 681 -8.18 29.81 27.54
CA PHE A 681 -7.16 30.32 26.63
C PHE A 681 -7.40 31.81 26.30
N PRO A 682 -6.34 32.55 25.99
CA PRO A 682 -6.49 33.94 25.60
C PRO A 682 -7.01 34.09 24.17
N VAL A 683 -7.85 35.10 23.97
CA VAL A 683 -8.22 35.64 22.67
C VAL A 683 -7.72 37.05 22.53
N ALA A 684 -7.11 37.38 21.38
CA ALA A 684 -6.49 38.69 21.13
C ALA A 684 -7.11 39.33 19.87
N ASN A 685 -7.22 40.67 19.91
CA ASN A 685 -7.58 41.44 18.72
C ASN A 685 -6.33 42.00 18.05
N ASN A 686 -5.88 41.32 16.99
CA ASN A 686 -4.70 41.71 16.20
C ASN A 686 -5.09 42.51 14.95
N GLY A 687 -6.36 42.88 14.79
CA GLY A 687 -6.88 43.64 13.66
C GLY A 687 -6.72 45.14 13.78
N ASN A 688 -7.35 45.86 12.87
CA ASN A 688 -7.42 47.30 12.81
C ASN A 688 -8.84 47.86 13.12
N GLY A 689 -9.74 47.06 13.63
CA GLY A 689 -11.06 47.37 14.14
C GLY A 689 -11.25 46.84 15.58
N ASP A 690 -12.07 47.55 16.40
CA ASP A 690 -12.41 47.04 17.75
C ASP A 690 -13.45 45.92 17.65
N LEU A 691 -13.33 44.88 18.48
CA LEU A 691 -14.31 43.80 18.68
C LEU A 691 -15.27 44.25 19.81
N VAL A 692 -16.56 44.17 19.58
CA VAL A 692 -17.57 44.51 20.60
C VAL A 692 -18.64 43.42 20.66
N ASP A 693 -19.14 43.15 21.88
CA ASP A 693 -20.14 42.11 22.15
C ASP A 693 -19.75 40.74 21.55
N LEU A 694 -18.52 40.33 21.73
CA LEU A 694 -18.00 39.04 21.23
C LEU A 694 -18.70 37.91 21.99
N VAL A 695 -19.38 37.04 21.26
CA VAL A 695 -19.95 35.79 21.78
C VAL A 695 -19.08 34.64 21.35
N VAL A 696 -18.74 33.80 22.31
CA VAL A 696 -17.86 32.65 22.11
C VAL A 696 -18.65 31.40 22.47
N SER A 697 -18.62 30.38 21.61
CA SER A 697 -19.42 29.15 21.79
C SER A 697 -18.53 27.91 21.53
N LEU A 698 -18.37 27.09 22.57
CA LEU A 698 -17.72 25.77 22.44
C LEU A 698 -18.68 24.76 21.81
N ASN A 699 -18.19 24.03 20.83
CA ASN A 699 -18.90 22.92 20.22
C ASN A 699 -18.06 21.63 20.36
N ALA A 700 -18.73 20.49 20.41
CA ALA A 700 -18.14 19.18 20.40
C ALA A 700 -18.93 18.32 19.42
N ASP A 701 -18.25 17.74 18.45
CA ASP A 701 -18.83 16.80 17.51
C ASP A 701 -18.41 15.38 17.91
N ASN A 702 -18.78 15.03 19.14
CA ASN A 702 -18.36 13.77 19.75
C ASN A 702 -19.32 13.44 20.91
N ASP A 703 -19.95 12.28 20.88
CA ASP A 703 -20.87 11.79 21.92
C ASP A 703 -20.19 11.55 23.30
N LEU A 704 -18.85 11.55 23.33
CA LEU A 704 -18.08 11.40 24.57
C LEU A 704 -18.00 12.67 25.39
N VAL A 705 -18.28 13.84 24.77
CA VAL A 705 -18.19 15.16 25.41
C VAL A 705 -19.56 15.70 25.75
N SER A 706 -19.76 16.01 27.01
CA SER A 706 -20.97 16.69 27.49
C SER A 706 -20.63 18.11 27.93
N ILE A 707 -20.97 19.12 27.12
CA ILE A 707 -20.70 20.53 27.42
C ILE A 707 -21.51 20.98 28.64
N LEU A 708 -20.84 21.51 29.65
CA LEU A 708 -21.42 22.02 30.89
C LEU A 708 -21.53 23.56 30.90
N SER A 709 -20.46 24.25 30.43
CA SER A 709 -20.43 25.69 30.21
C SER A 709 -19.83 25.95 28.83
N GLY A 710 -20.66 26.07 27.81
CA GLY A 710 -20.27 26.16 26.41
C GLY A 710 -20.35 27.57 25.81
N SER A 711 -20.57 28.62 26.59
CA SER A 711 -20.65 29.97 26.05
C SER A 711 -20.02 30.98 26.98
N ASP A 712 -19.20 31.86 26.43
CA ASP A 712 -18.62 33.01 27.11
C ASP A 712 -18.91 34.30 26.32
N THR A 713 -18.78 35.49 26.96
CA THR A 713 -19.02 36.76 26.31
C THR A 713 -17.99 37.81 26.73
N VAL A 714 -17.42 38.50 25.73
CA VAL A 714 -16.48 39.58 25.93
C VAL A 714 -17.13 40.90 25.49
N GLU A 715 -17.40 41.82 26.43
CA GLU A 715 -18.08 43.10 26.15
C GLU A 715 -17.36 43.94 25.07
N SER A 716 -16.03 43.99 25.17
CA SER A 716 -15.17 44.66 24.18
C SER A 716 -13.74 44.16 24.23
N LEU A 717 -13.09 44.04 23.07
CA LEU A 717 -11.69 43.77 22.91
C LEU A 717 -11.10 44.76 21.92
N LEU A 718 -10.38 45.76 22.45
CA LEU A 718 -9.80 46.83 21.64
C LEU A 718 -8.59 46.33 20.86
N ILE A 719 -8.18 47.08 19.84
CA ILE A 719 -7.03 46.79 19.02
C ILE A 719 -5.79 46.52 19.88
N GLY A 720 -5.19 45.36 19.76
CA GLY A 720 -3.99 44.93 20.50
C GLY A 720 -4.23 44.48 21.96
N GLU A 721 -5.50 44.39 22.40
CA GLU A 721 -5.85 43.80 23.70
C GLU A 721 -6.10 42.28 23.60
N ASN A 722 -5.97 41.57 24.72
CA ASN A 722 -6.33 40.17 24.88
C ASN A 722 -7.14 39.97 26.16
N THR A 723 -7.89 38.86 26.20
CA THR A 723 -8.63 38.41 27.38
C THR A 723 -8.81 36.89 27.31
N ASP A 724 -8.91 36.30 28.53
CA ASP A 724 -9.15 34.84 28.60
C ASP A 724 -10.64 34.54 28.42
N VAL A 725 -10.92 33.40 27.71
CA VAL A 725 -12.24 32.78 27.66
C VAL A 725 -12.18 31.43 28.36
N GLU A 726 -13.31 30.98 28.94
CA GLU A 726 -13.34 29.77 29.76
C GLU A 726 -14.55 28.89 29.38
N PHE A 727 -14.32 27.57 29.29
CA PHE A 727 -15.32 26.56 28.97
C PHE A 727 -15.20 25.37 29.91
N GLU A 728 -16.32 24.67 30.15
CA GLU A 728 -16.33 23.46 30.98
C GLU A 728 -17.13 22.35 30.29
N PHE A 729 -16.55 21.15 30.27
CA PHE A 729 -17.21 19.95 29.74
C PHE A 729 -16.87 18.72 30.58
N ALA A 730 -17.74 17.71 30.54
CA ALA A 730 -17.50 16.40 31.12
C ALA A 730 -17.15 15.38 30.03
N LEU A 731 -16.09 14.60 30.25
CA LEU A 731 -15.67 13.53 29.36
C LEU A 731 -16.29 12.19 29.82
N SER A 732 -16.76 11.38 28.87
CA SER A 732 -17.28 10.03 29.15
C SER A 732 -16.20 9.12 29.75
N THR A 733 -16.63 8.19 30.60
CA THR A 733 -15.75 7.11 31.09
C THR A 733 -15.40 6.06 30.02
N SER A 734 -16.06 6.10 28.86
CA SER A 734 -15.81 5.22 27.72
C SER A 734 -14.78 5.79 26.72
N ALA A 735 -14.31 7.02 26.92
CA ALA A 735 -13.24 7.59 26.11
C ALA A 735 -11.95 6.77 26.26
N VAL A 736 -11.20 6.62 25.17
CA VAL A 736 -9.98 5.80 25.14
C VAL A 736 -8.74 6.65 24.93
N TYR A 737 -7.59 6.12 25.27
CA TYR A 737 -6.31 6.79 25.08
C TYR A 737 -6.07 7.17 23.60
N MET A 738 -5.54 8.36 23.35
CA MET A 738 -5.30 8.99 22.05
C MET A 738 -6.56 9.30 21.22
N GLU A 739 -7.74 9.26 21.82
CA GLU A 739 -8.95 9.69 21.14
C GLU A 739 -9.00 11.21 21.02
N GLU A 740 -9.15 11.73 19.80
CA GLU A 740 -9.33 13.15 19.54
C GLU A 740 -10.77 13.57 19.86
N LEU A 741 -10.94 14.67 20.60
CA LEU A 741 -12.26 15.12 21.05
C LEU A 741 -12.97 16.05 20.07
N ASN A 742 -12.35 16.43 18.94
CA ASN A 742 -12.93 17.27 17.89
C ASN A 742 -13.67 18.53 18.43
N LEU A 743 -13.01 19.24 19.34
CA LEU A 743 -13.57 20.43 19.94
C LEU A 743 -13.31 21.66 19.09
N THR A 744 -14.34 22.49 18.92
CA THR A 744 -14.25 23.73 18.16
C THR A 744 -14.87 24.89 18.90
N VAL A 745 -14.46 26.10 18.61
CA VAL A 745 -14.99 27.32 19.16
C VAL A 745 -15.39 28.29 18.06
N ASP A 746 -16.66 28.66 18.04
CA ASP A 746 -17.20 29.70 17.20
C ASP A 746 -17.18 31.05 17.91
N PHE A 747 -16.77 32.08 17.21
CA PHE A 747 -16.76 33.45 17.67
C PHE A 747 -17.64 34.30 16.74
N SER A 748 -18.44 35.20 17.33
CA SER A 748 -19.19 36.19 16.57
C SER A 748 -19.24 37.51 17.31
N ASP A 749 -19.09 38.65 16.61
CA ASP A 749 -19.22 39.99 17.16
C ASP A 749 -20.53 40.63 16.79
N SER A 750 -20.82 41.83 17.37
CA SER A 750 -22.03 42.57 17.06
C SER A 750 -22.10 43.15 15.65
N ASP A 751 -20.99 43.23 14.95
CA ASP A 751 -20.87 43.69 13.55
C ASP A 751 -21.13 42.57 12.55
N GLY A 752 -21.24 41.33 13.03
CA GLY A 752 -21.53 40.12 12.24
C GLY A 752 -20.31 39.46 11.66
N ASN A 753 -19.11 39.80 12.16
CA ASN A 753 -17.91 39.03 11.86
C ASN A 753 -17.94 37.72 12.64
N THR A 754 -17.42 36.68 12.02
CA THR A 754 -17.34 35.34 12.59
C THR A 754 -15.93 34.77 12.43
N TRP A 755 -15.48 34.00 13.40
CA TRP A 755 -14.22 33.30 13.41
C TRP A 755 -14.48 31.87 13.94
N PHE A 756 -13.63 30.98 13.58
CA PHE A 756 -13.70 29.58 13.96
C PHE A 756 -12.31 29.11 14.38
N SER A 757 -12.22 28.36 15.45
CA SER A 757 -10.96 27.79 15.93
C SER A 757 -11.15 26.38 16.45
N ALA A 758 -10.27 25.45 16.06
CA ALA A 758 -10.20 24.15 16.70
C ALA A 758 -9.38 24.22 18.00
N ILE A 759 -9.79 23.42 18.97
CA ILE A 759 -9.03 23.21 20.19
C ILE A 759 -8.39 21.83 20.11
N PRO A 760 -7.05 21.72 20.07
CA PRO A 760 -6.38 20.43 20.10
C PRO A 760 -6.61 19.78 21.47
N ALA A 761 -7.44 18.75 21.53
CA ALA A 761 -7.79 18.03 22.73
C ALA A 761 -7.75 16.53 22.47
N MET A 762 -6.81 15.86 23.12
CA MET A 762 -6.59 14.42 23.01
C MET A 762 -6.72 13.77 24.39
N VAL A 763 -7.31 12.60 24.44
CA VAL A 763 -7.50 11.84 25.69
C VAL A 763 -6.19 11.19 26.12
N SER A 764 -5.74 11.52 27.32
CA SER A 764 -4.61 10.86 27.99
C SER A 764 -5.11 9.69 28.83
N GLY A 765 -4.33 8.61 28.91
CA GLY A 765 -4.75 7.45 29.70
C GLY A 765 -3.78 6.28 29.61
N SER A 766 -4.21 5.15 30.15
CA SER A 766 -3.51 3.88 29.97
C SER A 766 -4.11 3.12 28.79
N ARG A 767 -3.25 2.51 27.99
CA ARG A 767 -3.63 1.55 26.96
C ARG A 767 -2.96 0.23 27.25
N LEU A 768 -3.75 -0.79 27.51
CA LEU A 768 -3.22 -2.11 27.85
C LEU A 768 -3.32 -3.03 26.64
N SER A 769 -2.21 -3.68 26.32
CA SER A 769 -2.10 -4.74 25.32
C SER A 769 -1.56 -6.03 25.98
N ILE A 770 -1.85 -7.18 25.36
CA ILE A 770 -1.24 -8.43 25.78
C ILE A 770 0.14 -8.53 25.13
N GLU A 771 1.21 -8.40 25.94
CA GLU A 771 2.57 -8.53 25.43
C GLU A 771 2.95 -10.00 25.19
N SER A 772 2.56 -10.88 26.11
CA SER A 772 2.77 -12.32 25.96
C SER A 772 1.89 -13.10 26.92
N PHE A 773 1.73 -14.38 26.62
CA PHE A 773 0.98 -15.31 27.49
C PHE A 773 1.51 -16.73 27.29
N GLY A 774 1.24 -17.60 28.28
CA GLY A 774 1.63 -19.01 28.16
C GLY A 774 1.55 -19.81 29.45
N SER A 775 1.84 -21.10 29.32
CA SER A 775 1.96 -22.01 30.45
C SER A 775 3.19 -21.69 31.29
N THR A 776 3.03 -21.63 32.62
CA THR A 776 4.15 -21.44 33.56
C THR A 776 5.20 -22.56 33.50
N SER A 777 4.82 -23.74 32.99
CA SER A 777 5.75 -24.87 32.81
C SER A 777 6.52 -24.81 31.50
N GLY A 778 6.15 -23.91 30.58
CA GLY A 778 6.66 -23.82 29.20
C GLY A 778 6.22 -25.03 28.36
N GLY A 779 6.04 -24.78 27.05
CA GLY A 779 5.68 -25.82 26.07
C GLY A 779 4.19 -25.81 25.69
N LEU A 780 3.86 -26.69 24.74
CA LEU A 780 2.49 -26.84 24.22
C LEU A 780 1.58 -27.51 25.24
N ILE A 781 0.38 -26.99 25.41
CA ILE A 781 -0.67 -27.57 26.24
C ILE A 781 -1.16 -28.87 25.57
N GLN A 782 -1.21 -29.97 26.32
CA GLN A 782 -1.61 -31.30 25.83
C GLN A 782 -3.08 -31.58 26.14
N PRO A 783 -3.74 -32.42 25.33
CA PRO A 783 -5.10 -32.90 25.68
C PRO A 783 -5.16 -33.51 27.09
N GLY A 784 -6.14 -33.12 27.89
CA GLY A 784 -6.29 -33.54 29.26
C GLY A 784 -5.30 -32.97 30.26
N GLU A 785 -4.57 -31.96 29.88
CA GLU A 785 -3.56 -31.28 30.73
C GLU A 785 -4.24 -30.25 31.63
N ASP A 786 -3.66 -30.12 32.81
CA ASP A 786 -4.03 -29.23 33.90
C ASP A 786 -2.89 -28.20 34.01
N VAL A 787 -3.14 -26.94 33.63
CA VAL A 787 -2.09 -25.98 33.31
C VAL A 787 -2.25 -24.66 34.05
N ASP A 788 -1.21 -24.27 34.79
CA ASP A 788 -1.09 -22.89 35.26
C ASP A 788 -0.65 -21.96 34.08
N PHE A 789 -1.39 -20.86 33.91
CA PHE A 789 -1.24 -19.96 32.80
C PHE A 789 -1.01 -18.52 33.27
N GLU A 790 -0.11 -17.81 32.63
CA GLU A 790 0.25 -16.44 32.94
C GLU A 790 0.03 -15.53 31.74
N ILE A 791 -0.36 -14.29 32.01
CA ILE A 791 -0.48 -13.23 31.01
C ILE A 791 0.43 -12.06 31.42
N TYR A 792 1.14 -11.52 30.45
CA TYR A 792 1.91 -10.30 30.56
C TYR A 792 1.18 -9.18 29.82
N LEU A 793 0.85 -8.09 30.52
CA LEU A 793 0.24 -6.91 29.93
C LEU A 793 1.26 -5.77 29.85
N LYS A 794 1.31 -5.09 28.74
CA LYS A 794 2.06 -3.86 28.53
C LYS A 794 1.14 -2.65 28.58
N ASN A 795 1.57 -1.58 29.22
CA ASN A 795 0.88 -0.31 29.16
C ASN A 795 1.52 0.58 28.09
N GLU A 796 0.89 0.69 26.95
CA GLU A 796 1.30 1.53 25.83
C GLU A 796 0.80 2.97 25.94
N GLY A 797 -0.04 3.27 26.95
CA GLY A 797 -0.55 4.61 27.20
C GLY A 797 0.47 5.53 27.86
N ASP A 798 0.14 6.81 27.96
CA ASP A 798 0.99 7.86 28.52
C ASP A 798 0.86 8.01 30.04
N LEU A 799 -0.18 7.43 30.64
CA LEU A 799 -0.41 7.45 32.09
C LEU A 799 -0.33 6.04 32.69
N PRO A 800 0.01 5.92 34.00
CA PRO A 800 -0.06 4.65 34.68
C PRO A 800 -1.48 4.09 34.66
N SER A 801 -1.62 2.77 34.48
CA SER A 801 -2.91 2.11 34.67
C SER A 801 -3.38 2.18 36.11
N GLY A 802 -4.69 2.06 36.32
CA GLY A 802 -5.24 1.72 37.62
C GLY A 802 -4.95 0.26 38.02
N ASN A 803 -5.61 -0.23 39.05
CA ASN A 803 -5.64 -1.66 39.34
C ASN A 803 -6.38 -2.39 38.22
N ILE A 804 -5.74 -3.39 37.66
CA ILE A 804 -6.29 -4.15 36.52
C ILE A 804 -6.85 -5.48 37.03
N THR A 805 -8.01 -5.85 36.53
CA THR A 805 -8.57 -7.19 36.73
C THR A 805 -8.82 -7.80 35.38
N VAL A 806 -8.17 -8.91 35.08
CA VAL A 806 -8.35 -9.68 33.86
C VAL A 806 -9.27 -10.84 34.11
N ILE A 807 -10.22 -11.04 33.22
CA ILE A 807 -11.20 -12.13 33.28
C ILE A 807 -11.07 -12.94 31.98
N LEU A 808 -10.74 -14.22 32.12
CA LEU A 808 -10.69 -15.13 30.98
C LEU A 808 -12.06 -15.82 30.79
N SER A 809 -12.40 -16.02 29.52
CA SER A 809 -13.52 -16.86 29.15
C SER A 809 -13.18 -17.68 27.92
N GLU A 810 -13.72 -18.89 27.83
CA GLU A 810 -13.61 -19.70 26.62
C GLU A 810 -14.35 -18.99 25.47
N PHE A 811 -13.71 -18.92 24.32
CA PHE A 811 -14.29 -18.34 23.10
C PHE A 811 -14.33 -19.41 22.00
N GLY A 812 -15.54 -19.76 21.56
CA GLY A 812 -15.70 -20.71 20.44
C GLY A 812 -16.90 -21.65 20.64
N PRO A 813 -17.20 -22.51 19.66
CA PRO A 813 -18.36 -23.38 19.67
C PRO A 813 -18.14 -24.73 20.40
N TRP A 814 -16.95 -24.98 20.95
CA TRP A 814 -16.51 -26.25 21.48
C TRP A 814 -16.17 -26.14 22.95
N ASP A 815 -16.66 -27.06 23.77
CA ASP A 815 -16.44 -27.21 25.22
C ASP A 815 -15.13 -28.01 25.45
N TYR A 816 -14.00 -27.48 25.02
CA TYR A 816 -12.70 -28.14 25.12
C TYR A 816 -11.80 -27.58 26.21
N LEU A 817 -12.18 -26.46 26.80
CA LEU A 817 -11.39 -25.74 27.78
C LEU A 817 -12.29 -25.44 29.00
N ASP A 818 -11.86 -25.85 30.19
CA ASP A 818 -12.46 -25.42 31.44
C ASP A 818 -11.48 -24.48 32.15
N ILE A 819 -11.92 -23.26 32.42
CA ILE A 819 -11.11 -22.26 33.11
C ILE A 819 -11.56 -22.23 34.58
N ASP A 820 -10.80 -22.89 35.43
CA ASP A 820 -11.14 -23.08 36.84
C ASP A 820 -10.86 -21.79 37.64
N ASP A 821 -9.77 -21.06 37.33
CA ASP A 821 -9.48 -19.75 37.89
C ASP A 821 -9.51 -18.68 36.76
N VAL A 822 -10.69 -18.07 36.63
CA VAL A 822 -11.00 -17.15 35.52
C VAL A 822 -10.55 -15.70 35.76
N ILE A 823 -10.09 -15.34 36.99
CA ILE A 823 -9.83 -13.97 37.37
C ILE A 823 -8.42 -13.82 37.95
N SER A 824 -7.63 -12.93 37.36
CA SER A 824 -6.37 -12.50 37.96
C SER A 824 -6.27 -10.97 38.01
N ASN A 825 -5.55 -10.50 39.02
CA ASN A 825 -5.31 -9.09 39.23
C ASN A 825 -3.85 -8.73 38.84
N PHE A 826 -3.64 -7.47 38.48
CA PHE A 826 -2.33 -6.89 38.25
C PHE A 826 -2.16 -5.66 39.12
N ASP A 827 -0.94 -5.42 39.55
CA ASP A 827 -0.57 -4.11 40.08
C ASP A 827 -0.63 -3.05 38.97
N PRO A 828 -0.80 -1.75 39.30
CA PRO A 828 -0.74 -0.69 38.29
C PRO A 828 0.56 -0.75 37.48
N ILE A 829 0.43 -0.67 36.15
CA ILE A 829 1.53 -0.72 35.20
C ILE A 829 1.81 0.71 34.74
N ASN A 830 3.06 1.19 34.94
CA ASN A 830 3.45 2.51 34.44
C ASN A 830 3.49 2.55 32.91
N SER A 831 3.43 3.75 32.36
CA SER A 831 3.61 3.97 30.91
C SER A 831 4.89 3.29 30.40
N GLY A 832 4.75 2.49 29.33
CA GLY A 832 5.82 1.74 28.68
C GLY A 832 6.31 0.50 29.44
N GLU A 833 5.79 0.21 30.64
CA GLU A 833 6.18 -0.96 31.44
C GLU A 833 5.25 -2.14 31.23
N THR A 834 5.78 -3.35 31.53
CA THR A 834 5.05 -4.62 31.48
C THR A 834 4.76 -5.11 32.89
N GLY A 835 3.54 -5.62 33.12
CA GLY A 835 3.07 -6.24 34.36
C GLY A 835 2.70 -7.70 34.16
N LEU A 836 2.95 -8.53 35.18
CA LEU A 836 2.57 -9.93 35.21
C LEU A 836 1.33 -10.12 36.09
N SER A 837 0.44 -11.06 35.73
CA SER A 837 -0.68 -11.50 36.55
C SER A 837 -0.22 -11.96 37.92
N LEU A 838 -0.84 -11.43 39.01
CA LEU A 838 -0.42 -11.70 40.40
C LEU A 838 -0.73 -13.11 40.85
N ASP A 839 -1.87 -13.64 40.44
CA ASP A 839 -2.40 -14.93 40.89
C ASP A 839 -2.31 -16.00 39.77
N GLY A 840 -2.02 -15.60 38.53
CA GLY A 840 -2.08 -16.45 37.34
C GLY A 840 -3.52 -16.88 37.02
N PHE A 841 -3.66 -17.84 36.11
CA PHE A 841 -4.92 -18.46 35.72
C PHE A 841 -4.74 -19.98 35.74
N HIS A 842 -5.84 -20.71 35.79
CA HIS A 842 -5.80 -22.16 35.79
C HIS A 842 -6.73 -22.71 34.72
N LEU A 843 -6.16 -23.46 33.77
CA LEU A 843 -6.84 -24.02 32.61
C LEU A 843 -6.78 -25.54 32.64
N ILE A 844 -7.90 -26.18 32.31
CA ILE A 844 -8.00 -27.62 32.17
C ILE A 844 -8.47 -27.94 30.75
N THR A 845 -7.66 -28.63 29.96
CA THR A 845 -8.05 -29.05 28.62
C THR A 845 -8.75 -30.40 28.63
N SER A 846 -9.74 -30.56 27.74
CA SER A 846 -10.48 -31.84 27.61
C SER A 846 -9.57 -32.93 27.03
N ASP A 847 -9.73 -34.17 27.52
CA ASP A 847 -9.09 -35.37 26.95
C ASP A 847 -9.50 -35.64 25.47
N ASP A 848 -10.62 -35.05 25.04
CA ASP A 848 -11.19 -35.24 23.70
C ASP A 848 -10.64 -34.23 22.68
N VAL A 849 -9.78 -33.28 23.09
CA VAL A 849 -9.13 -32.32 22.21
C VAL A 849 -8.18 -33.03 21.24
N VAL A 850 -8.35 -32.81 19.96
CA VAL A 850 -7.47 -33.37 18.95
C VAL A 850 -6.20 -32.52 18.91
N HIS A 851 -5.05 -33.16 18.80
CA HIS A 851 -3.77 -32.46 18.65
C HIS A 851 -3.82 -31.45 17.50
N GLY A 852 -3.40 -30.24 17.76
CA GLY A 852 -3.47 -29.14 16.78
C GLY A 852 -4.80 -28.35 16.80
N THR A 853 -5.70 -28.62 17.74
CA THR A 853 -6.89 -27.78 17.95
C THR A 853 -6.47 -26.46 18.58
N MET A 854 -6.85 -25.36 17.95
CA MET A 854 -6.68 -24.02 18.51
C MET A 854 -7.76 -23.77 19.56
N LEU A 855 -7.35 -23.53 20.79
CA LEU A 855 -8.25 -23.13 21.88
C LEU A 855 -8.24 -21.61 21.95
N GLN A 856 -9.39 -20.99 21.79
CA GLN A 856 -9.53 -19.54 21.84
C GLN A 856 -9.98 -19.12 23.23
N ILE A 857 -9.28 -18.15 23.79
CA ILE A 857 -9.60 -17.55 25.10
C ILE A 857 -9.86 -16.07 24.86
N GLN A 858 -10.98 -15.59 25.36
CA GLN A 858 -11.28 -14.17 25.42
C GLN A 858 -10.73 -13.59 26.73
N VAL A 859 -9.99 -12.49 26.60
CA VAL A 859 -9.38 -11.73 27.70
C VAL A 859 -10.10 -10.43 27.90
#